data_e3318d929963f77564527a72be1af229
#
_entry.id   e3318d929963f77564527a72be1af229
#
_cell.length_a   1.000
_cell.length_b   1.000
_cell.length_c   1.000
_cell.angle_alpha   90.00
_cell.angle_beta   90.00
_cell.angle_gamma   90.00
#
_symmetry.space_group_name_H-M   'P 1'
#
loop_
_entity.id
_entity.type
_entity.pdbx_description
1 polymer ?
#
loop_
_entity_poly.entity_id
_entity_poly.type
_entity_poly.pdbx_seq_one_letter_code
_entity_poly.pdbx_strand_id
1 'polypeptide(L)'
;MKAKRPKTAGYLMPKNRKPQSDIENNSEEGDDNYFLSEKKSQNDLTSFIYSLFSKKIYAEIYYAWCKDCNEPPSAESAKYFRDELLARNNKDLKSFNFRSMRAGKNFLSAFGGNLPPIQVRRVEFPDNLVNDECMHNIKNIISAKQVIYLNLASNQISTEGLKIIQHEVIASKSLKYLNLGVSEGSFRVNNFSGDGGIIIARILLNNESIETLILQENLLGEDAGDKIGAALIQNKTLKKLVLSDNKIKNKGARSIIENGTSLVSIDLSENDITPEICYDLKNLMIHSRHLREVIWNGNYVGLKGINYIVEALKKNSKIKSLSLRNTSIGKVGVQSLALGLFKNEYLKILDLGSNSITFESFKDLCDSLNNNKIKILRCKNNLLGDESVKYFAETILSKESTSYLVSFDFSSCKIYDQGLIYLLNSLTTNEKINWINLRDNYFSHEIDFVILNFLEKNTHLTHIDLMKNRFSFQCLQKVNKIIKRNRNIQNNKEPNKLLVELYSLKYENTKLNELKETLKIIENDNAKLKLNKIDLRQDYELEKKKANEKMVNTLKEIKTNQETLKLRKKELKEKTEQLELKKKENEDKITELQLKYESVIKEKEEAMKYKEKIKKDIEDLQTELTKKIVELNDDIEKNRKEEQEVMRDGQELSTKIDELDEKIKLREEELKAQGLELKKPEEEKVEEKKEVKKEEAKEEKKEETKEEKKGGKKKKGKSKKKKK
;
A
#
# COMPACT_ATOMS: atom_id res chain seq x y z
N MET A 1 -10.66 -11.79 -14.90
CA MET A 1 -12.09 -11.60 -14.51
C MET A 1 -12.15 -10.54 -13.44
N LYS A 2 -12.62 -9.34 -13.77
CA LYS A 2 -12.81 -8.25 -12.80
C LYS A 2 -14.04 -8.59 -11.96
N ALA A 3 -13.84 -8.88 -10.69
CA ALA A 3 -14.93 -9.03 -9.74
C ALA A 3 -15.69 -7.70 -9.64
N LYS A 4 -16.97 -7.72 -9.97
CA LYS A 4 -17.87 -6.57 -9.79
C LYS A 4 -17.92 -6.23 -8.29
N ARG A 5 -17.48 -5.04 -7.92
CA ARG A 5 -17.66 -4.48 -6.58
C ARG A 5 -19.16 -4.42 -6.28
N PRO A 6 -19.61 -4.78 -5.07
CA PRO A 6 -21.02 -4.67 -4.72
C PRO A 6 -21.44 -3.20 -4.72
N LYS A 7 -22.57 -2.91 -5.35
CA LYS A 7 -23.21 -1.60 -5.33
C LYS A 7 -23.54 -1.24 -3.88
N THR A 8 -22.87 -0.27 -3.32
CA THR A 8 -23.32 0.38 -2.09
C THR A 8 -24.65 1.05 -2.37
N ALA A 9 -25.64 0.76 -1.54
CA ALA A 9 -26.92 1.42 -1.58
C ALA A 9 -26.70 2.92 -1.41
N GLY A 10 -26.94 3.69 -2.46
CA GLY A 10 -27.03 5.12 -2.35
C GLY A 10 -28.19 5.44 -1.42
N TYR A 11 -27.94 6.30 -0.45
CA TYR A 11 -29.03 6.88 0.34
C TYR A 11 -29.94 7.63 -0.63
N LEU A 12 -31.05 6.96 -1.02
CA LEU A 12 -32.14 7.58 -1.74
C LEU A 12 -32.91 8.44 -0.75
N MET A 13 -32.85 9.74 -0.91
CA MET A 13 -33.87 10.64 -0.36
C MET A 13 -35.25 10.13 -0.81
N PRO A 14 -36.29 10.18 0.03
CA PRO A 14 -37.60 9.71 -0.33
C PRO A 14 -38.16 10.53 -1.51
N LYS A 15 -38.27 9.88 -2.67
CA LYS A 15 -39.06 10.42 -3.81
C LYS A 15 -40.50 10.21 -3.49
N ASN A 16 -41.21 11.27 -3.06
CA ASN A 16 -42.64 11.43 -3.34
C ASN A 16 -43.10 12.78 -2.76
N ARG A 17 -43.11 13.84 -3.57
CA ARG A 17 -44.13 14.88 -3.55
C ARG A 17 -44.33 15.43 -4.96
N LYS A 18 -45.56 15.42 -5.43
CA LYS A 18 -46.01 16.09 -6.66
C LYS A 18 -45.78 17.58 -6.54
N PRO A 19 -45.46 18.30 -7.65
CA PRO A 19 -45.36 19.74 -7.62
C PRO A 19 -46.74 20.35 -7.42
N GLN A 20 -46.92 21.12 -6.38
CA GLN A 20 -47.99 22.11 -6.32
C GLN A 20 -47.45 23.36 -7.01
N SER A 21 -48.09 23.72 -8.11
CA SER A 21 -48.01 25.03 -8.76
C SER A 21 -48.58 26.09 -7.82
N ASP A 22 -48.10 27.31 -7.98
CA ASP A 22 -48.50 28.56 -7.35
C ASP A 22 -47.63 29.01 -6.15
N ILE A 23 -46.55 29.72 -6.49
CA ILE A 23 -46.07 30.83 -5.65
C ILE A 23 -45.67 31.95 -6.57
N GLU A 24 -46.50 32.98 -6.55
CA GLU A 24 -46.28 34.28 -7.17
C GLU A 24 -45.03 34.97 -6.58
N ASN A 25 -44.41 35.79 -7.42
CA ASN A 25 -43.35 36.69 -7.10
C ASN A 25 -43.70 37.58 -5.86
N ASN A 26 -42.90 37.47 -4.80
CA ASN A 26 -42.74 38.55 -3.85
C ASN A 26 -41.29 38.68 -3.42
N SER A 27 -40.80 39.86 -3.70
CA SER A 27 -39.61 40.61 -3.29
C SER A 27 -38.87 40.20 -2.01
N GLU A 28 -37.57 40.10 -2.13
CA GLU A 28 -36.41 40.54 -1.33
C GLU A 28 -36.55 40.89 0.17
N GLU A 29 -37.37 40.25 0.97
CA GLU A 29 -37.37 40.41 2.44
C GLU A 29 -37.88 39.18 3.20
N GLY A 30 -37.27 38.00 3.02
CA GLY A 30 -37.88 36.81 3.63
C GLY A 30 -37.01 35.69 4.12
N ASP A 31 -35.71 35.67 3.85
CA ASP A 31 -34.91 34.45 3.99
C ASP A 31 -34.13 34.27 5.32
N ASP A 32 -34.17 35.25 6.24
CA ASP A 32 -33.51 35.13 7.54
C ASP A 32 -34.24 34.19 8.52
N ASN A 33 -35.46 33.75 8.21
CA ASN A 33 -36.27 32.92 9.12
C ASN A 33 -35.95 31.40 9.10
N TYR A 34 -35.28 30.88 8.13
CA TYR A 34 -34.91 29.45 8.13
C TYR A 34 -33.95 29.05 9.24
N PHE A 35 -33.20 30.01 9.76
CA PHE A 35 -32.21 29.79 10.79
C PHE A 35 -32.69 30.14 12.22
N LEU A 36 -33.89 30.71 12.39
CA LEU A 36 -34.34 31.31 13.67
C LEU A 36 -35.35 30.47 14.45
N SER A 37 -35.90 29.36 13.92
CA SER A 37 -37.08 28.71 14.51
C SER A 37 -36.77 27.47 15.34
N GLU A 38 -35.67 27.34 16.06
CA GLU A 38 -35.43 26.23 16.96
C GLU A 38 -35.22 26.56 18.43
N LYS A 39 -35.90 25.77 19.25
CA LYS A 39 -36.07 25.93 20.71
C LYS A 39 -34.76 25.80 21.51
N LYS A 40 -34.75 26.45 22.66
CA LYS A 40 -33.68 26.69 23.64
C LYS A 40 -32.80 25.53 24.13
N SER A 41 -32.91 24.30 23.66
CA SER A 41 -32.04 23.18 24.08
C SER A 41 -30.85 22.86 23.13
N GLN A 42 -30.68 23.60 22.01
CA GLN A 42 -29.60 23.44 21.03
C GLN A 42 -28.55 24.59 21.10
N ASN A 43 -28.59 25.43 22.12
CA ASN A 43 -27.82 26.66 22.18
C ASN A 43 -26.28 26.48 22.14
N ASP A 44 -25.74 25.36 22.63
CA ASP A 44 -24.26 25.17 22.66
C ASP A 44 -23.66 24.81 21.30
N LEU A 45 -24.38 24.05 20.49
CA LEU A 45 -23.89 23.58 19.18
C LEU A 45 -24.05 24.64 18.09
N THR A 46 -25.17 25.39 18.16
CA THR A 46 -25.41 26.51 17.25
C THR A 46 -24.47 27.68 17.54
N SER A 47 -24.12 27.90 18.80
CA SER A 47 -23.13 28.91 19.22
C SER A 47 -21.72 28.56 18.64
N PHE A 48 -21.36 27.29 18.52
CA PHE A 48 -20.10 26.87 17.93
C PHE A 48 -20.01 27.21 16.43
N ILE A 49 -21.06 26.97 15.64
CA ILE A 49 -21.08 27.37 14.22
C ILE A 49 -20.94 28.88 14.08
N TYR A 50 -21.66 29.64 14.89
CA TYR A 50 -21.61 31.12 14.84
C TYR A 50 -20.33 31.71 15.44
N SER A 51 -19.56 30.94 16.21
CA SER A 51 -18.19 31.31 16.56
C SER A 51 -17.20 31.13 15.41
N LEU A 52 -17.51 30.23 14.47
CA LEU A 52 -16.71 30.01 13.26
C LEU A 52 -17.06 31.01 12.16
N PHE A 53 -18.36 31.22 11.92
CA PHE A 53 -18.90 32.04 10.85
C PHE A 53 -20.00 32.96 11.40
N SER A 54 -20.04 34.22 10.95
CA SER A 54 -21.22 35.05 11.18
C SER A 54 -22.46 34.41 10.55
N LYS A 55 -23.66 34.75 11.03
CA LYS A 55 -24.92 34.25 10.43
C LYS A 55 -24.99 34.45 8.93
N LYS A 56 -24.55 35.64 8.47
CA LYS A 56 -24.51 35.98 7.05
C LYS A 56 -23.59 35.05 6.26
N ILE A 57 -22.37 34.86 6.73
CA ILE A 57 -21.37 33.97 6.05
C ILE A 57 -21.85 32.52 6.07
N TYR A 58 -22.47 32.04 7.15
CA TYR A 58 -23.04 30.71 7.22
C TYR A 58 -24.16 30.52 6.17
N ALA A 59 -25.04 31.50 6.02
CA ALA A 59 -26.08 31.47 5.00
C ALA A 59 -25.48 31.43 3.57
N GLU A 60 -24.49 32.26 3.29
CA GLU A 60 -23.78 32.26 2.00
C GLU A 60 -23.18 30.88 1.68
N ILE A 61 -22.53 30.23 2.65
CA ILE A 61 -21.94 28.89 2.50
C ILE A 61 -23.05 27.85 2.28
N TYR A 62 -24.16 27.93 3.00
CA TYR A 62 -25.30 27.03 2.83
C TYR A 62 -25.95 27.19 1.45
N TYR A 63 -26.23 28.41 0.98
CA TYR A 63 -26.80 28.64 -0.33
C TYR A 63 -25.85 28.18 -1.45
N ALA A 64 -24.56 28.37 -1.27
CA ALA A 64 -23.54 27.88 -2.19
C ALA A 64 -23.53 26.33 -2.22
N TRP A 65 -23.68 25.67 -1.09
CA TRP A 65 -23.82 24.22 -0.99
C TRP A 65 -25.08 23.72 -1.72
N CYS A 66 -26.22 24.39 -1.53
CA CYS A 66 -27.45 24.07 -2.23
C CYS A 66 -27.28 24.12 -3.76
N LYS A 67 -26.55 25.13 -4.27
CA LYS A 67 -26.22 25.24 -5.70
C LYS A 67 -25.37 24.07 -6.18
N ASP A 68 -24.36 23.67 -5.43
CA ASP A 68 -23.50 22.51 -5.80
C ASP A 68 -24.27 21.18 -5.76
N CYS A 69 -25.24 21.05 -4.84
CA CYS A 69 -26.09 19.88 -4.72
C CYS A 69 -27.23 19.87 -5.74
N ASN A 70 -27.50 20.98 -6.41
CA ASN A 70 -28.69 21.22 -7.23
C ASN A 70 -29.98 20.96 -6.45
N GLU A 71 -30.04 21.45 -5.21
CA GLU A 71 -31.18 21.33 -4.29
C GLU A 71 -31.72 22.74 -3.94
N PRO A 72 -33.04 22.92 -3.93
CA PRO A 72 -33.59 24.21 -3.49
C PRO A 72 -33.35 24.40 -1.98
N PRO A 73 -33.06 25.62 -1.54
CA PRO A 73 -32.96 25.94 -0.13
C PRO A 73 -34.29 25.62 0.60
N SER A 74 -34.20 24.93 1.72
CA SER A 74 -35.35 24.55 2.55
C SER A 74 -34.95 24.40 4.03
N ALA A 75 -35.90 24.41 4.93
CA ALA A 75 -35.64 24.17 6.35
C ALA A 75 -35.05 22.77 6.59
N GLU A 76 -35.48 21.77 5.83
CA GLU A 76 -34.98 20.39 5.93
C GLU A 76 -33.52 20.30 5.46
N SER A 77 -33.20 20.88 4.30
CA SER A 77 -31.81 20.91 3.78
C SER A 77 -30.87 21.76 4.65
N ALA A 78 -31.36 22.86 5.22
CA ALA A 78 -30.59 23.68 6.15
C ALA A 78 -30.30 22.92 7.47
N LYS A 79 -31.27 22.19 7.98
CA LYS A 79 -31.07 21.32 9.14
C LYS A 79 -30.06 20.21 8.83
N TYR A 80 -30.22 19.51 7.70
CA TYR A 80 -29.29 18.47 7.27
C TYR A 80 -27.86 19.01 7.15
N PHE A 81 -27.69 20.14 6.44
CA PHE A 81 -26.36 20.77 6.25
C PHE A 81 -25.72 21.12 7.61
N ARG A 82 -26.49 21.69 8.52
CA ARG A 82 -26.01 22.04 9.87
C ARG A 82 -25.57 20.80 10.64
N ASP A 83 -26.42 19.76 10.68
CA ASP A 83 -26.20 18.55 11.47
C ASP A 83 -24.96 17.79 10.93
N GLU A 84 -24.78 17.71 9.62
CA GLU A 84 -23.61 17.13 8.98
C GLU A 84 -22.34 17.94 9.24
N LEU A 85 -22.42 19.27 9.19
CA LEU A 85 -21.28 20.15 9.49
C LEU A 85 -20.83 19.98 10.95
N LEU A 86 -21.77 19.88 11.89
CA LEU A 86 -21.50 19.67 13.31
C LEU A 86 -20.95 18.28 13.60
N ALA A 87 -21.51 17.25 12.97
CA ALA A 87 -21.07 15.88 13.18
C ALA A 87 -19.59 15.66 12.77
N ARG A 88 -19.14 16.38 11.73
CA ARG A 88 -17.78 16.24 11.20
C ARG A 88 -16.76 17.18 11.83
N ASN A 89 -17.21 18.32 12.35
CA ASN A 89 -16.31 19.35 12.88
C ASN A 89 -16.40 19.44 14.40
N ASN A 90 -15.79 18.48 15.07
CA ASN A 90 -15.80 18.31 16.52
C ASN A 90 -15.10 19.44 17.30
N LYS A 91 -15.71 20.62 17.38
CA LYS A 91 -15.29 21.71 18.27
C LYS A 91 -13.85 22.24 18.10
N ASP A 92 -13.09 21.78 17.12
CA ASP A 92 -11.77 22.31 16.80
C ASP A 92 -11.88 23.42 15.74
N LEU A 93 -11.77 24.66 16.18
CA LEU A 93 -11.84 25.88 15.36
C LEU A 93 -10.74 25.92 14.26
N LYS A 94 -9.74 25.04 14.31
CA LYS A 94 -8.60 25.00 13.36
C LYS A 94 -8.72 23.88 12.35
N SER A 95 -9.78 23.07 12.45
CA SER A 95 -9.99 21.89 11.63
C SER A 95 -11.35 21.95 10.94
N PHE A 96 -11.37 21.78 9.61
CA PHE A 96 -12.58 21.72 8.81
C PHE A 96 -12.61 20.42 8.03
N ASN A 97 -13.64 19.63 8.26
CA ASN A 97 -13.88 18.36 7.56
C ASN A 97 -15.26 18.39 6.88
N PHE A 98 -15.24 18.31 5.56
CA PHE A 98 -16.41 18.32 4.69
C PHE A 98 -16.57 17.01 3.91
N ARG A 99 -16.09 15.90 4.46
CA ARG A 99 -16.15 14.59 3.78
C ARG A 99 -17.55 14.26 3.28
N SER A 100 -17.68 13.90 1.99
CA SER A 100 -18.93 13.44 1.36
C SER A 100 -20.10 14.42 1.51
N MET A 101 -19.82 15.72 1.57
CA MET A 101 -20.85 16.77 1.66
C MET A 101 -21.29 17.27 0.29
N ARG A 102 -20.79 16.73 -0.82
CA ARG A 102 -21.04 17.21 -2.19
C ARG A 102 -20.63 18.67 -2.41
N ALA A 103 -19.66 19.17 -1.63
CA ALA A 103 -19.10 20.50 -1.79
C ALA A 103 -18.39 20.64 -3.15
N GLY A 104 -18.71 21.64 -3.90
CA GLY A 104 -18.16 21.95 -5.21
C GLY A 104 -17.66 23.37 -5.34
N LYS A 105 -17.73 23.92 -6.55
CA LYS A 105 -17.18 25.23 -6.91
C LYS A 105 -17.81 26.36 -6.08
N ASN A 106 -19.15 26.37 -5.99
CA ASN A 106 -19.85 27.44 -5.30
C ASN A 106 -19.53 27.42 -3.80
N PHE A 107 -19.58 26.23 -3.17
CA PHE A 107 -19.22 26.04 -1.77
C PHE A 107 -17.79 26.51 -1.47
N LEU A 108 -16.83 26.06 -2.29
CA LEU A 108 -15.42 26.41 -2.08
C LEU A 108 -15.15 27.90 -2.30
N SER A 109 -15.88 28.55 -3.21
CA SER A 109 -15.79 30.00 -3.39
C SER A 109 -16.31 30.76 -2.16
N ALA A 110 -17.49 30.37 -1.66
CA ALA A 110 -18.06 30.99 -0.46
C ALA A 110 -17.22 30.69 0.80
N PHE A 111 -16.79 29.46 0.98
CA PHE A 111 -15.97 29.05 2.11
C PHE A 111 -14.59 29.71 2.08
N GLY A 112 -13.87 29.64 0.95
CA GLY A 112 -12.52 30.18 0.80
C GLY A 112 -12.47 31.71 0.94
N GLY A 113 -13.49 32.42 0.43
CA GLY A 113 -13.62 33.87 0.57
C GLY A 113 -13.95 34.36 1.99
N ASN A 114 -14.61 33.52 2.78
CA ASN A 114 -15.12 33.83 4.11
C ASN A 114 -14.42 33.08 5.25
N LEU A 115 -13.22 32.56 5.02
CA LEU A 115 -12.48 31.87 6.08
C LEU A 115 -12.25 32.78 7.28
N PRO A 116 -12.56 32.30 8.50
CA PRO A 116 -12.36 33.10 9.71
C PRO A 116 -10.88 33.50 9.87
N PRO A 117 -10.55 34.57 10.54
CA PRO A 117 -9.19 35.10 10.72
C PRO A 117 -8.31 34.23 11.64
N ILE A 118 -8.78 33.05 12.00
CA ILE A 118 -8.03 32.04 12.75
C ILE A 118 -7.11 31.22 11.84
N GLN A 119 -6.02 30.72 12.40
CA GLN A 119 -5.12 29.83 11.71
C GLN A 119 -5.81 28.50 11.43
N VAL A 120 -6.21 28.27 10.18
CA VAL A 120 -6.75 26.98 9.72
C VAL A 120 -5.59 26.02 9.51
N ARG A 121 -5.54 24.94 10.28
CA ARG A 121 -4.46 23.93 10.21
C ARG A 121 -4.85 22.71 9.42
N ARG A 122 -6.11 22.30 9.45
CA ARG A 122 -6.61 21.09 8.83
C ARG A 122 -7.79 21.39 7.93
N VAL A 123 -7.70 20.99 6.66
CA VAL A 123 -8.74 21.17 5.65
C VAL A 123 -8.96 19.85 4.93
N GLU A 124 -10.18 19.35 4.94
CA GLU A 124 -10.55 18.07 4.36
C GLU A 124 -11.80 18.21 3.49
N PHE A 125 -11.64 17.88 2.20
CA PHE A 125 -12.72 17.75 1.21
C PHE A 125 -12.73 16.36 0.55
N PRO A 126 -12.53 15.24 1.26
CA PRO A 126 -12.54 13.96 0.58
C PRO A 126 -13.96 13.59 0.13
N ASP A 127 -14.06 12.95 -1.04
CA ASP A 127 -15.30 12.46 -1.63
C ASP A 127 -16.34 13.59 -1.85
N ASN A 128 -15.91 14.64 -2.54
CA ASN A 128 -16.73 15.78 -2.88
C ASN A 128 -16.80 16.01 -4.41
N LEU A 129 -17.26 17.20 -4.83
CA LEU A 129 -17.37 17.63 -6.23
C LEU A 129 -16.25 18.61 -6.60
N VAL A 130 -15.10 18.48 -5.96
CA VAL A 130 -13.95 19.35 -6.21
C VAL A 130 -13.32 18.96 -7.55
N ASN A 131 -13.34 19.87 -8.49
CA ASN A 131 -12.73 19.76 -9.82
C ASN A 131 -11.62 20.81 -10.02
N ASP A 132 -11.07 20.92 -11.21
CA ASP A 132 -9.98 21.84 -11.51
C ASP A 132 -10.34 23.32 -11.27
N GLU A 133 -11.57 23.73 -11.56
CA GLU A 133 -12.03 25.08 -11.29
C GLU A 133 -12.01 25.45 -9.80
N CYS A 134 -12.28 24.46 -8.94
CA CYS A 134 -12.22 24.61 -7.50
C CYS A 134 -10.81 24.87 -6.98
N MET A 135 -9.79 24.46 -7.74
CA MET A 135 -8.40 24.51 -7.28
C MET A 135 -7.87 25.94 -7.11
N HIS A 136 -8.48 26.94 -7.74
CA HIS A 136 -8.16 28.35 -7.48
C HIS A 136 -8.51 28.75 -6.04
N ASN A 137 -9.62 28.24 -5.51
CA ASN A 137 -10.00 28.47 -4.10
C ASN A 137 -9.09 27.71 -3.14
N ILE A 138 -8.75 26.47 -3.47
CA ILE A 138 -7.77 25.68 -2.69
C ILE A 138 -6.40 26.38 -2.69
N LYS A 139 -5.94 26.90 -3.82
CA LYS A 139 -4.73 27.71 -3.94
C LYS A 139 -4.74 28.86 -2.92
N ASN A 140 -5.82 29.64 -2.89
CA ASN A 140 -5.96 30.77 -1.96
C ASN A 140 -5.97 30.32 -0.49
N ILE A 141 -6.59 29.17 -0.17
CA ILE A 141 -6.59 28.58 1.16
C ILE A 141 -5.16 28.20 1.59
N ILE A 142 -4.37 27.60 0.70
CA ILE A 142 -2.97 27.25 0.99
C ILE A 142 -2.13 28.50 1.23
N SER A 143 -2.26 29.53 0.34
CA SER A 143 -1.48 30.77 0.40
C SER A 143 -1.82 31.64 1.61
N ALA A 144 -3.11 31.78 1.93
CA ALA A 144 -3.58 32.69 2.98
C ALA A 144 -3.50 32.10 4.41
N LYS A 145 -3.36 30.80 4.56
CA LYS A 145 -3.46 30.07 5.83
C LYS A 145 -2.27 29.13 6.02
N GLN A 146 -1.94 28.90 7.28
CA GLN A 146 -0.89 27.94 7.64
C GLN A 146 -1.45 26.52 7.71
N VAL A 147 -1.94 26.02 6.58
CA VAL A 147 -2.47 24.65 6.47
C VAL A 147 -1.36 23.64 6.69
N ILE A 148 -1.56 22.75 7.64
CA ILE A 148 -0.64 21.64 7.95
C ILE A 148 -1.12 20.33 7.28
N TYR A 149 -2.44 20.16 7.21
CA TYR A 149 -3.09 18.95 6.73
C TYR A 149 -4.10 19.30 5.64
N LEU A 150 -3.90 18.82 4.43
CA LEU A 150 -4.80 19.00 3.29
C LEU A 150 -5.21 17.64 2.73
N ASN A 151 -6.52 17.38 2.70
CA ASN A 151 -7.07 16.15 2.13
C ASN A 151 -8.09 16.48 1.04
N LEU A 152 -7.73 16.15 -0.20
CA LEU A 152 -8.54 16.32 -1.41
C LEU A 152 -8.80 14.97 -2.10
N ALA A 153 -8.75 13.86 -1.35
CA ALA A 153 -8.94 12.52 -1.88
C ALA A 153 -10.32 12.32 -2.51
N SER A 154 -10.42 11.45 -3.50
CA SER A 154 -11.70 11.07 -4.11
C SER A 154 -12.52 12.25 -4.63
N ASN A 155 -11.91 13.07 -5.45
CA ASN A 155 -12.54 14.18 -6.13
C ASN A 155 -12.46 14.00 -7.68
N GLN A 156 -12.50 15.05 -8.42
CA GLN A 156 -12.42 15.08 -9.88
C GLN A 156 -11.31 16.03 -10.35
N ILE A 157 -10.20 16.03 -9.62
CA ILE A 157 -9.07 16.90 -9.90
C ILE A 157 -8.19 16.21 -10.95
N SER A 158 -7.88 16.94 -12.02
CA SER A 158 -6.97 16.49 -13.06
C SER A 158 -5.56 17.09 -12.91
N THR A 159 -4.71 16.81 -13.87
CA THR A 159 -3.38 17.43 -14.00
C THR A 159 -3.46 18.96 -14.03
N GLU A 160 -4.49 19.53 -14.65
CA GLU A 160 -4.66 20.99 -14.75
C GLU A 160 -4.94 21.61 -13.37
N GLY A 161 -5.79 20.95 -12.56
CA GLY A 161 -6.03 21.39 -11.19
C GLY A 161 -4.76 21.33 -10.32
N LEU A 162 -3.92 20.32 -10.54
CA LEU A 162 -2.64 20.21 -9.83
C LEU A 162 -1.67 21.34 -10.22
N LYS A 163 -1.64 21.74 -11.51
CA LYS A 163 -0.85 22.89 -11.98
C LYS A 163 -1.23 24.19 -11.27
N ILE A 164 -2.52 24.39 -11.00
CA ILE A 164 -3.02 25.61 -10.35
C ILE A 164 -2.43 25.77 -8.94
N ILE A 165 -2.31 24.69 -8.18
CA ILE A 165 -1.82 24.74 -6.77
C ILE A 165 -0.33 24.47 -6.63
N GLN A 166 0.35 24.06 -7.70
CA GLN A 166 1.75 23.62 -7.65
C GLN A 166 2.66 24.64 -6.95
N HIS A 167 2.57 25.90 -7.32
CA HIS A 167 3.43 26.96 -6.82
C HIS A 167 3.24 27.14 -5.29
N GLU A 168 2.00 27.21 -4.83
CA GLU A 168 1.67 27.43 -3.42
C GLU A 168 2.03 26.21 -2.57
N VAL A 169 1.85 25.02 -3.09
CA VAL A 169 2.29 23.80 -2.42
C VAL A 169 3.82 23.78 -2.28
N ILE A 170 4.55 24.14 -3.34
CA ILE A 170 6.02 24.27 -3.28
C ILE A 170 6.45 25.32 -2.25
N ALA A 171 5.82 26.49 -2.26
CA ALA A 171 6.17 27.59 -1.36
C ALA A 171 5.77 27.36 0.09
N SER A 172 4.83 26.44 0.35
CA SER A 172 4.33 26.17 1.69
C SER A 172 5.41 25.59 2.59
N LYS A 173 5.63 26.24 3.73
CA LYS A 173 6.52 25.73 4.81
C LYS A 173 5.75 25.01 5.92
N SER A 174 4.42 25.03 5.90
CA SER A 174 3.55 24.45 6.92
C SER A 174 2.89 23.14 6.53
N LEU A 175 2.69 22.88 5.22
CA LEU A 175 1.97 21.72 4.73
C LEU A 175 2.77 20.44 4.92
N LYS A 176 2.34 19.61 5.89
CA LYS A 176 3.00 18.34 6.22
C LYS A 176 2.29 17.12 5.64
N TYR A 177 1.00 17.20 5.46
CA TYR A 177 0.17 16.11 4.99
C TYR A 177 -0.63 16.55 3.77
N LEU A 178 -0.43 15.86 2.65
CA LEU A 178 -1.17 16.06 1.41
C LEU A 178 -1.74 14.73 0.94
N ASN A 179 -3.07 14.64 0.86
CA ASN A 179 -3.77 13.48 0.34
C ASN A 179 -4.55 13.86 -0.92
N LEU A 180 -4.17 13.26 -2.03
CA LEU A 180 -4.76 13.42 -3.36
C LEU A 180 -5.22 12.05 -3.93
N GLY A 181 -5.20 11.00 -3.12
CA GLY A 181 -5.57 9.64 -3.52
C GLY A 181 -7.07 9.37 -3.41
N VAL A 182 -7.43 8.17 -2.94
CA VAL A 182 -8.80 7.70 -2.83
C VAL A 182 -9.21 7.54 -1.37
N SER A 183 -10.45 7.89 -1.07
CA SER A 183 -11.09 7.65 0.23
C SER A 183 -11.84 6.34 0.23
N GLU A 184 -11.78 5.61 1.34
CA GLU A 184 -12.49 4.36 1.52
C GLU A 184 -14.00 4.53 1.26
N GLY A 185 -14.55 3.67 0.40
CA GLY A 185 -15.96 3.65 0.03
C GLY A 185 -16.38 4.65 -1.04
N SER A 186 -15.49 5.51 -1.53
CA SER A 186 -15.75 6.41 -2.65
C SER A 186 -15.55 5.73 -4.00
N PHE A 187 -16.31 6.16 -5.00
CA PHE A 187 -16.11 5.81 -6.41
C PHE A 187 -15.45 6.93 -7.23
N ARG A 188 -15.24 8.08 -6.62
CA ARG A 188 -14.56 9.20 -7.27
C ARG A 188 -13.07 9.03 -7.12
N VAL A 189 -12.36 9.37 -8.19
CA VAL A 189 -10.90 9.35 -8.24
C VAL A 189 -10.40 10.66 -8.83
N ASN A 190 -9.30 11.15 -8.33
CA ASN A 190 -8.50 12.14 -9.02
C ASN A 190 -7.78 11.46 -10.19
N ASN A 191 -7.44 12.19 -11.24
CA ASN A 191 -6.75 11.62 -12.39
C ASN A 191 -5.64 12.58 -12.85
N PHE A 192 -4.45 12.35 -12.34
CA PHE A 192 -3.30 13.21 -12.67
C PHE A 192 -2.50 12.70 -13.87
N SER A 193 -2.67 11.44 -14.26
CA SER A 193 -1.88 10.82 -15.33
C SER A 193 -0.36 10.94 -15.14
N GLY A 194 0.42 10.56 -16.15
CA GLY A 194 1.87 10.69 -16.14
C GLY A 194 2.36 12.13 -15.99
N ASP A 195 1.69 13.07 -16.66
CA ASP A 195 2.05 14.51 -16.61
C ASP A 195 1.85 15.09 -15.20
N GLY A 196 0.76 14.73 -14.52
CA GLY A 196 0.57 15.11 -13.13
C GLY A 196 1.63 14.51 -12.21
N GLY A 197 2.07 13.29 -12.48
CA GLY A 197 3.19 12.67 -11.76
C GLY A 197 4.51 13.45 -11.90
N ILE A 198 4.76 14.05 -13.07
CA ILE A 198 5.92 14.95 -13.27
C ILE A 198 5.79 16.22 -12.42
N ILE A 199 4.58 16.79 -12.33
CA ILE A 199 4.32 17.93 -11.45
C ILE A 199 4.56 17.58 -10.00
N ILE A 200 4.09 16.41 -9.56
CA ILE A 200 4.30 15.90 -8.20
C ILE A 200 5.78 15.72 -7.91
N ALA A 201 6.55 15.16 -8.84
CA ALA A 201 8.00 15.04 -8.71
C ALA A 201 8.67 16.41 -8.53
N ARG A 202 8.22 17.43 -9.28
CA ARG A 202 8.70 18.82 -9.15
C ARG A 202 8.30 19.42 -7.80
N ILE A 203 7.11 19.14 -7.31
CA ILE A 203 6.69 19.55 -5.96
C ILE A 203 7.63 18.93 -4.93
N LEU A 204 7.86 17.63 -4.98
CA LEU A 204 8.75 16.95 -4.03
C LEU A 204 10.18 17.48 -4.08
N LEU A 205 10.69 17.78 -5.27
CA LEU A 205 12.04 18.32 -5.45
C LEU A 205 12.23 19.67 -4.75
N ASN A 206 11.19 20.51 -4.71
CA ASN A 206 11.30 21.90 -4.26
C ASN A 206 10.55 22.19 -2.93
N ASN A 207 9.77 21.25 -2.40
CA ASN A 207 9.08 21.40 -1.13
C ASN A 207 9.82 20.66 -0.01
N GLU A 208 10.10 21.37 1.08
CA GLU A 208 10.80 20.86 2.26
C GLU A 208 9.91 20.71 3.49
N SER A 209 8.58 20.69 3.34
CA SER A 209 7.64 20.62 4.46
C SER A 209 6.78 19.37 4.47
N ILE A 210 6.49 18.78 3.29
CA ILE A 210 5.60 17.62 3.18
C ILE A 210 6.28 16.37 3.75
N GLU A 211 5.67 15.82 4.79
CA GLU A 211 6.09 14.58 5.45
C GLU A 211 5.28 13.36 4.97
N THR A 212 4.02 13.57 4.58
CA THR A 212 3.13 12.50 4.08
C THR A 212 2.48 12.91 2.77
N LEU A 213 2.62 12.07 1.77
CA LEU A 213 2.00 12.23 0.45
C LEU A 213 1.25 10.95 0.06
N ILE A 214 -0.04 11.09 -0.26
CA ILE A 214 -0.92 9.99 -0.65
C ILE A 214 -1.46 10.29 -2.05
N LEU A 215 -1.21 9.35 -2.97
CA LEU A 215 -1.49 9.45 -4.40
C LEU A 215 -2.15 8.17 -4.95
N GLN A 216 -2.85 7.43 -4.13
CA GLN A 216 -3.48 6.18 -4.53
C GLN A 216 -4.44 6.39 -5.72
N GLU A 217 -4.44 5.46 -6.71
CA GLU A 217 -5.37 5.42 -7.84
C GLU A 217 -5.38 6.71 -8.70
N ASN A 218 -4.21 7.21 -9.12
CA ASN A 218 -4.08 8.44 -9.93
C ASN A 218 -3.55 8.22 -11.34
N LEU A 219 -3.40 6.97 -11.78
CA LEU A 219 -2.94 6.60 -13.13
C LEU A 219 -1.59 7.21 -13.52
N LEU A 220 -0.68 7.36 -12.58
CA LEU A 220 0.60 8.07 -12.77
C LEU A 220 1.52 7.41 -13.80
N GLY A 221 1.59 6.08 -13.81
CA GLY A 221 2.43 5.32 -14.74
C GLY A 221 3.90 5.23 -14.34
N GLU A 222 4.65 4.50 -15.16
CA GLU A 222 6.04 4.12 -14.87
C GLU A 222 7.01 5.29 -14.88
N ASP A 223 6.90 6.18 -15.86
CA ASP A 223 7.80 7.32 -15.98
C ASP A 223 7.59 8.36 -14.87
N ALA A 224 6.34 8.57 -14.43
CA ALA A 224 6.07 9.41 -13.27
C ALA A 224 6.66 8.82 -12.00
N GLY A 225 6.56 7.50 -11.82
CA GLY A 225 7.22 6.79 -10.72
C GLY A 225 8.72 7.00 -10.70
N ASP A 226 9.36 6.92 -11.86
CA ASP A 226 10.80 7.19 -12.01
C ASP A 226 11.16 8.64 -11.63
N LYS A 227 10.40 9.62 -12.09
CA LYS A 227 10.62 11.04 -11.74
C LYS A 227 10.38 11.32 -10.24
N ILE A 228 9.36 10.70 -9.64
CA ILE A 228 9.11 10.80 -8.20
C ILE A 228 10.28 10.19 -7.43
N GLY A 229 10.77 9.01 -7.85
CA GLY A 229 11.95 8.39 -7.27
C GLY A 229 13.20 9.27 -7.37
N ALA A 230 13.45 9.88 -8.54
CA ALA A 230 14.56 10.81 -8.73
C ALA A 230 14.45 12.04 -7.80
N ALA A 231 13.25 12.56 -7.55
CA ALA A 231 13.05 13.67 -6.62
C ALA A 231 13.42 13.31 -5.17
N LEU A 232 13.28 12.04 -4.77
CA LEU A 232 13.66 11.56 -3.43
C LEU A 232 15.19 11.58 -3.18
N ILE A 233 16.02 11.74 -4.21
CA ILE A 233 17.47 11.95 -4.04
C ILE A 233 17.71 13.19 -3.19
N GLN A 234 17.00 14.27 -3.46
CA GLN A 234 17.15 15.54 -2.77
C GLN A 234 16.15 15.69 -1.61
N ASN A 235 14.90 15.23 -1.79
CA ASN A 235 13.89 15.33 -0.75
C ASN A 235 14.17 14.37 0.42
N LYS A 236 14.47 14.92 1.58
CA LYS A 236 14.68 14.15 2.83
C LYS A 236 13.59 14.41 3.89
N THR A 237 12.61 15.23 3.58
CA THR A 237 11.49 15.55 4.47
C THR A 237 10.36 14.55 4.38
N LEU A 238 10.11 13.98 3.21
CA LEU A 238 9.06 12.98 3.02
C LEU A 238 9.35 11.71 3.84
N LYS A 239 8.37 11.32 4.67
CA LYS A 239 8.42 10.15 5.54
C LYS A 239 7.47 9.06 5.10
N LYS A 240 6.30 9.41 4.59
CA LYS A 240 5.30 8.46 4.12
C LYS A 240 4.93 8.77 2.68
N LEU A 241 5.07 7.76 1.80
CA LEU A 241 4.68 7.81 0.40
C LEU A 241 3.72 6.66 0.10
N VAL A 242 2.51 6.98 -0.39
CA VAL A 242 1.51 6.01 -0.83
C VAL A 242 1.25 6.22 -2.32
N LEU A 243 1.58 5.22 -3.11
CA LEU A 243 1.44 5.19 -4.57
C LEU A 243 0.65 3.96 -5.05
N SER A 244 -0.17 3.38 -4.17
CA SER A 244 -0.93 2.18 -4.55
C SER A 244 -1.81 2.42 -5.78
N ASP A 245 -1.93 1.39 -6.64
CA ASP A 245 -2.73 1.37 -7.87
C ASP A 245 -2.43 2.55 -8.83
N ASN A 246 -1.17 2.67 -9.23
CA ASN A 246 -0.70 3.73 -10.14
C ASN A 246 0.03 3.23 -11.39
N LYS A 247 0.15 1.92 -11.59
CA LYS A 247 0.90 1.32 -12.71
C LYS A 247 2.36 1.78 -12.79
N ILE A 248 2.99 1.91 -11.62
CA ILE A 248 4.39 2.39 -11.47
C ILE A 248 5.40 1.42 -12.09
N LYS A 249 5.08 0.13 -12.15
CA LYS A 249 5.89 -0.96 -12.68
C LYS A 249 7.33 -0.99 -12.12
N ASN A 250 8.19 -1.75 -12.77
CA ASN A 250 9.53 -2.02 -12.26
C ASN A 250 10.45 -0.79 -12.26
N LYS A 251 10.46 -0.01 -13.34
CA LYS A 251 11.36 1.14 -13.47
C LYS A 251 11.07 2.19 -12.40
N GLY A 252 9.79 2.58 -12.28
CA GLY A 252 9.39 3.57 -11.28
C GLY A 252 9.59 3.06 -9.86
N ALA A 253 9.24 1.79 -9.58
CA ALA A 253 9.45 1.18 -8.27
C ALA A 253 10.92 1.14 -7.88
N ARG A 254 11.82 0.76 -8.80
CA ARG A 254 13.27 0.76 -8.56
C ARG A 254 13.77 2.14 -8.19
N SER A 255 13.44 3.15 -8.98
CA SER A 255 13.87 4.53 -8.72
C SER A 255 13.41 5.03 -7.33
N ILE A 256 12.16 4.71 -6.94
CA ILE A 256 11.62 5.08 -5.63
C ILE A 256 12.33 4.34 -4.50
N ILE A 257 12.61 3.05 -4.66
CA ILE A 257 13.27 2.21 -3.64
C ILE A 257 14.72 2.64 -3.43
N GLU A 258 15.47 2.81 -4.50
CA GLU A 258 16.89 3.18 -4.44
C GLU A 258 17.07 4.55 -3.77
N ASN A 259 16.19 5.51 -4.05
CA ASN A 259 16.31 6.89 -3.60
C ASN A 259 15.50 7.21 -2.33
N GLY A 260 14.51 6.38 -1.99
CA GLY A 260 13.60 6.57 -0.85
C GLY A 260 14.19 6.26 0.53
N THR A 261 15.49 6.46 0.73
CA THR A 261 16.21 6.08 1.96
C THR A 261 15.76 6.82 3.22
N SER A 262 15.12 7.99 3.09
CA SER A 262 14.55 8.79 4.18
C SER A 262 13.12 8.38 4.55
N LEU A 263 12.47 7.54 3.74
CA LEU A 263 11.10 7.12 3.98
C LEU A 263 11.01 6.22 5.24
N VAL A 264 9.94 6.43 5.99
CA VAL A 264 9.55 5.61 7.14
C VAL A 264 8.49 4.58 6.74
N SER A 265 7.60 4.97 5.84
CA SER A 265 6.51 4.13 5.32
C SER A 265 6.43 4.28 3.81
N ILE A 266 6.38 3.14 3.12
CA ILE A 266 6.21 3.06 1.67
C ILE A 266 5.07 2.10 1.33
N ASP A 267 4.14 2.55 0.49
CA ASP A 267 3.08 1.74 -0.07
C ASP A 267 3.14 1.80 -1.61
N LEU A 268 3.52 0.69 -2.21
CA LEU A 268 3.56 0.47 -3.67
C LEU A 268 2.59 -0.63 -4.11
N SER A 269 1.53 -0.88 -3.36
CA SER A 269 0.54 -1.93 -3.67
C SER A 269 -0.07 -1.76 -5.06
N GLU A 270 -0.46 -2.87 -5.70
CA GLU A 270 -1.22 -2.90 -6.98
C GLU A 270 -0.53 -2.07 -8.09
N ASN A 271 0.78 -2.25 -8.30
CA ASN A 271 1.56 -1.47 -9.25
C ASN A 271 2.23 -2.28 -10.37
N ASP A 272 1.78 -3.50 -10.60
CA ASP A 272 2.33 -4.41 -11.62
C ASP A 272 3.86 -4.65 -11.45
N ILE A 273 4.33 -4.66 -10.21
CA ILE A 273 5.75 -4.85 -9.89
C ILE A 273 6.07 -6.35 -9.87
N THR A 274 7.19 -6.72 -10.50
CA THR A 274 7.64 -8.11 -10.62
C THR A 274 8.67 -8.49 -9.54
N PRO A 275 8.98 -9.79 -9.36
CA PRO A 275 9.86 -10.26 -8.28
C PRO A 275 11.29 -9.71 -8.30
N GLU A 276 11.76 -9.24 -9.44
CA GLU A 276 13.12 -8.69 -9.59
C GLU A 276 13.36 -7.51 -8.67
N ILE A 277 12.36 -6.66 -8.49
CA ILE A 277 12.45 -5.45 -7.66
C ILE A 277 12.54 -5.77 -6.17
N CYS A 278 12.17 -6.98 -5.77
CA CYS A 278 12.35 -7.44 -4.39
C CYS A 278 13.84 -7.49 -3.98
N TYR A 279 14.77 -7.60 -4.95
CA TYR A 279 16.20 -7.47 -4.66
C TYR A 279 16.55 -6.05 -4.20
N ASP A 280 16.04 -5.04 -4.88
CA ASP A 280 16.26 -3.63 -4.52
C ASP A 280 15.56 -3.30 -3.20
N LEU A 281 14.33 -3.81 -3.02
CA LEU A 281 13.59 -3.70 -1.75
C LEU A 281 14.37 -4.34 -0.58
N LYS A 282 14.97 -5.51 -0.76
CA LYS A 282 15.85 -6.14 0.23
C LYS A 282 16.96 -5.19 0.66
N ASN A 283 17.63 -4.57 -0.30
CA ASN A 283 18.72 -3.66 -0.02
C ASN A 283 18.24 -2.44 0.78
N LEU A 284 17.10 -1.86 0.40
CA LEU A 284 16.48 -0.77 1.16
C LEU A 284 16.13 -1.21 2.59
N MET A 285 15.50 -2.38 2.77
CA MET A 285 15.13 -2.90 4.08
C MET A 285 16.33 -3.12 5.00
N ILE A 286 17.46 -3.55 4.47
CA ILE A 286 18.69 -3.79 5.24
C ILE A 286 19.39 -2.48 5.61
N HIS A 287 19.52 -1.56 4.66
CA HIS A 287 20.40 -0.40 4.82
C HIS A 287 19.66 0.86 5.32
N SER A 288 18.34 0.96 5.13
CA SER A 288 17.60 2.13 5.59
C SER A 288 17.55 2.21 7.12
N ARG A 289 17.95 3.36 7.66
CA ARG A 289 17.84 3.67 9.09
C ARG A 289 16.42 4.06 9.49
N HIS A 290 15.59 4.48 8.53
CA HIS A 290 14.30 5.12 8.76
C HIS A 290 13.12 4.21 8.48
N LEU A 291 13.20 3.31 7.49
CA LEU A 291 12.10 2.49 7.05
C LEU A 291 11.56 1.59 8.17
N ARG A 292 10.24 1.64 8.36
CA ARG A 292 9.51 0.88 9.38
C ARG A 292 8.33 0.11 8.82
N GLU A 293 7.78 0.57 7.73
CA GLU A 293 6.60 0.00 7.12
C GLU A 293 6.78 -0.18 5.61
N VAL A 294 6.47 -1.38 5.14
CA VAL A 294 6.45 -1.75 3.72
C VAL A 294 5.10 -2.39 3.41
N ILE A 295 4.37 -1.82 2.47
CA ILE A 295 3.10 -2.34 1.96
C ILE A 295 3.29 -2.62 0.47
N TRP A 296 3.16 -3.90 0.10
CA TRP A 296 3.50 -4.41 -1.24
C TRP A 296 2.38 -5.24 -1.87
N ASN A 297 1.15 -5.03 -1.38
CA ASN A 297 0.00 -5.86 -1.74
C ASN A 297 -0.27 -5.86 -3.24
N GLY A 298 -0.78 -6.99 -3.76
CA GLY A 298 -1.21 -7.09 -5.15
C GLY A 298 -0.10 -7.05 -6.20
N ASN A 299 1.17 -6.94 -5.81
CA ASN A 299 2.29 -7.11 -6.72
C ASN A 299 2.76 -8.57 -6.74
N TYR A 300 3.26 -9.03 -7.87
CA TYR A 300 3.74 -10.40 -7.96
C TYR A 300 5.12 -10.53 -7.29
N VAL A 301 5.17 -11.17 -6.12
CA VAL A 301 6.42 -11.48 -5.40
C VAL A 301 6.91 -12.89 -5.71
N GLY A 302 6.02 -13.87 -5.67
CA GLY A 302 6.36 -15.29 -5.89
C GLY A 302 7.48 -15.79 -4.98
N LEU A 303 7.98 -16.99 -5.30
CA LEU A 303 9.07 -17.61 -4.52
C LEU A 303 10.40 -16.83 -4.64
N LYS A 304 10.71 -16.31 -5.83
CA LYS A 304 11.96 -15.57 -6.07
C LYS A 304 12.00 -14.30 -5.24
N GLY A 305 10.94 -13.51 -5.27
CA GLY A 305 10.86 -12.24 -4.53
C GLY A 305 10.83 -12.42 -3.02
N ILE A 306 10.07 -13.43 -2.53
CA ILE A 306 10.00 -13.66 -1.07
C ILE A 306 11.34 -14.05 -0.48
N ASN A 307 12.19 -14.78 -1.23
CA ASN A 307 13.51 -15.14 -0.74
C ASN A 307 14.41 -13.92 -0.49
N TYR A 308 14.31 -12.86 -1.29
CA TYR A 308 15.00 -11.60 -1.03
C TYR A 308 14.48 -10.90 0.24
N ILE A 309 13.15 -10.89 0.43
CA ILE A 309 12.54 -10.32 1.64
C ILE A 309 12.97 -11.10 2.89
N VAL A 310 12.99 -12.43 2.80
CA VAL A 310 13.46 -13.33 3.86
C VAL A 310 14.91 -13.05 4.24
N GLU A 311 15.78 -12.83 3.25
CA GLU A 311 17.17 -12.46 3.51
C GLU A 311 17.27 -11.15 4.30
N ALA A 312 16.44 -10.15 3.97
CA ALA A 312 16.37 -8.90 4.72
C ALA A 312 15.90 -9.11 6.18
N LEU A 313 14.87 -9.92 6.36
CA LEU A 313 14.33 -10.23 7.70
C LEU A 313 15.32 -11.00 8.57
N LYS A 314 16.08 -11.94 7.98
CA LYS A 314 17.18 -12.67 8.68
C LYS A 314 18.30 -11.74 9.15
N LYS A 315 18.56 -10.66 8.41
CA LYS A 315 19.52 -9.62 8.80
C LYS A 315 18.97 -8.62 9.82
N ASN A 316 17.84 -8.94 10.47
CA ASN A 316 17.17 -8.10 11.47
C ASN A 316 16.92 -6.66 10.98
N SER A 317 16.31 -6.52 9.81
CA SER A 317 15.85 -5.23 9.31
C SER A 317 14.91 -4.56 10.33
N LYS A 318 14.99 -3.25 10.46
CA LYS A 318 14.20 -2.48 11.46
C LYS A 318 12.72 -2.32 11.09
N ILE A 319 12.23 -3.11 10.15
CA ILE A 319 10.84 -3.09 9.69
C ILE A 319 9.92 -3.53 10.83
N LYS A 320 8.88 -2.75 11.09
CA LYS A 320 7.86 -3.02 12.10
C LYS A 320 6.57 -3.56 11.51
N SER A 321 6.26 -3.19 10.28
CA SER A 321 5.05 -3.57 9.56
C SER A 321 5.41 -4.03 8.15
N LEU A 322 4.96 -5.23 7.78
CA LEU A 322 5.13 -5.81 6.45
C LEU A 322 3.80 -6.34 5.97
N SER A 323 3.33 -5.85 4.83
CA SER A 323 2.12 -6.35 4.18
C SER A 323 2.45 -6.88 2.79
N LEU A 324 2.17 -8.17 2.60
CA LEU A 324 2.38 -8.96 1.38
C LEU A 324 1.07 -9.62 0.93
N ARG A 325 -0.06 -8.92 1.04
CA ARG A 325 -1.36 -9.47 0.68
C ARG A 325 -1.47 -9.62 -0.84
N ASN A 326 -2.00 -10.78 -1.30
CA ASN A 326 -2.21 -11.06 -2.72
C ASN A 326 -0.92 -10.93 -3.56
N THR A 327 0.16 -11.57 -3.09
CA THR A 327 1.48 -11.48 -3.72
C THR A 327 1.98 -12.81 -4.31
N SER A 328 1.12 -13.83 -4.32
CA SER A 328 1.38 -15.15 -4.91
C SER A 328 2.65 -15.82 -4.38
N ILE A 329 2.94 -15.65 -3.08
CA ILE A 329 4.13 -16.29 -2.46
C ILE A 329 3.96 -17.79 -2.29
N GLY A 330 2.73 -18.29 -2.20
CA GLY A 330 2.41 -19.71 -2.15
C GLY A 330 2.96 -20.44 -0.93
N LYS A 331 2.76 -21.78 -0.89
CA LYS A 331 3.17 -22.65 0.23
C LYS A 331 4.65 -22.50 0.58
N VAL A 332 5.53 -22.74 -0.40
CA VAL A 332 6.99 -22.72 -0.18
C VAL A 332 7.48 -21.33 0.23
N GLY A 333 6.90 -20.28 -0.33
CA GLY A 333 7.27 -18.90 0.05
C GLY A 333 6.89 -18.56 1.50
N VAL A 334 5.73 -19.03 1.98
CA VAL A 334 5.34 -18.85 3.39
C VAL A 334 6.26 -19.63 4.33
N GLN A 335 6.66 -20.85 3.95
CA GLN A 335 7.64 -21.64 4.71
C GLN A 335 9.00 -20.92 4.78
N SER A 336 9.48 -20.40 3.64
CA SER A 336 10.71 -19.59 3.62
C SER A 336 10.58 -18.35 4.51
N LEU A 337 9.41 -17.70 4.51
CA LEU A 337 9.14 -16.52 5.34
C LEU A 337 9.17 -16.88 6.84
N ALA A 338 8.59 -18.00 7.22
CA ALA A 338 8.64 -18.51 8.59
C ALA A 338 10.09 -18.65 9.10
N LEU A 339 10.98 -19.22 8.27
CA LEU A 339 12.41 -19.30 8.56
C LEU A 339 13.09 -17.92 8.68
N GLY A 340 12.63 -16.94 7.92
CA GLY A 340 13.11 -15.55 7.97
C GLY A 340 12.66 -14.81 9.23
N LEU A 341 11.49 -15.16 9.72
CA LEU A 341 10.90 -14.58 10.92
C LEU A 341 11.46 -15.15 12.21
N PHE A 342 12.03 -16.35 12.14
CA PHE A 342 12.63 -16.99 13.30
C PHE A 342 13.73 -16.10 13.89
N LYS A 343 13.57 -15.68 15.15
CA LYS A 343 14.45 -14.73 15.84
C LYS A 343 14.39 -13.28 15.33
N ASN A 344 13.44 -12.91 14.45
CA ASN A 344 13.24 -11.51 14.11
C ASN A 344 12.57 -10.76 15.26
N GLU A 345 13.24 -9.72 15.78
CA GLU A 345 12.78 -8.96 16.95
C GLU A 345 12.04 -7.67 16.60
N TYR A 346 12.10 -7.25 15.34
CA TYR A 346 11.60 -5.93 14.92
C TYR A 346 10.18 -5.96 14.39
N LEU A 347 9.81 -7.00 13.63
CA LEU A 347 8.49 -7.07 13.00
C LEU A 347 7.39 -7.23 14.05
N LYS A 348 6.37 -6.37 13.96
CA LYS A 348 5.21 -6.36 14.87
C LYS A 348 3.91 -6.66 14.16
N ILE A 349 3.81 -6.32 12.89
CA ILE A 349 2.61 -6.45 12.07
C ILE A 349 3.00 -7.21 10.80
N LEU A 350 2.31 -8.32 10.54
CA LEU A 350 2.46 -9.12 9.34
C LEU A 350 1.10 -9.36 8.69
N ASP A 351 0.97 -8.99 7.43
CA ASP A 351 -0.23 -9.27 6.62
C ASP A 351 0.13 -10.15 5.43
N LEU A 352 -0.45 -11.35 5.42
CA LEU A 352 -0.27 -12.40 4.40
C LEU A 352 -1.61 -12.78 3.75
N GLY A 353 -2.59 -11.89 3.74
CA GLY A 353 -3.89 -12.17 3.15
C GLY A 353 -3.79 -12.60 1.69
N SER A 354 -4.69 -13.47 1.23
CA SER A 354 -4.81 -13.88 -0.18
C SER A 354 -3.52 -14.44 -0.80
N ASN A 355 -2.82 -15.33 -0.09
CA ASN A 355 -1.59 -15.97 -0.57
C ASN A 355 -1.68 -17.50 -0.68
N SER A 356 -2.88 -18.04 -0.69
CA SER A 356 -3.12 -19.49 -0.78
C SER A 356 -2.41 -20.30 0.32
N ILE A 357 -2.38 -19.77 1.53
CA ILE A 357 -1.76 -20.41 2.69
C ILE A 357 -2.59 -21.64 3.04
N THR A 358 -1.96 -22.81 3.11
CA THR A 358 -2.53 -24.09 3.53
C THR A 358 -2.02 -24.49 4.92
N PHE A 359 -2.56 -25.59 5.45
CA PHE A 359 -2.18 -26.10 6.78
C PHE A 359 -0.67 -26.23 6.96
N GLU A 360 0.04 -26.87 6.03
CA GLU A 360 1.46 -27.16 6.17
C GLU A 360 2.31 -25.88 6.27
N SER A 361 2.05 -24.89 5.41
CA SER A 361 2.79 -23.65 5.45
C SER A 361 2.39 -22.76 6.64
N PHE A 362 1.13 -22.85 7.07
CA PHE A 362 0.67 -22.14 8.25
C PHE A 362 1.25 -22.70 9.54
N LYS A 363 1.45 -24.04 9.63
CA LYS A 363 2.13 -24.69 10.72
C LYS A 363 3.53 -24.11 10.94
N ASP A 364 4.36 -24.06 9.89
CA ASP A 364 5.72 -23.50 9.97
C ASP A 364 5.69 -22.01 10.41
N LEU A 365 4.68 -21.26 9.95
CA LEU A 365 4.47 -19.87 10.37
C LEU A 365 4.15 -19.80 11.88
N CYS A 366 3.25 -20.66 12.39
CA CYS A 366 2.93 -20.72 13.82
C CYS A 366 4.17 -21.03 14.65
N ASP A 367 4.97 -22.02 14.26
CA ASP A 367 6.19 -22.38 14.96
C ASP A 367 7.17 -21.19 15.07
N SER A 368 7.23 -20.36 14.03
CA SER A 368 8.03 -19.14 14.05
C SER A 368 7.50 -18.07 15.00
N LEU A 369 6.16 -17.98 15.22
CA LEU A 369 5.55 -16.95 16.06
C LEU A 369 5.96 -17.01 17.53
N ASN A 370 6.34 -18.18 18.04
CA ASN A 370 6.87 -18.33 19.39
C ASN A 370 8.29 -17.77 19.54
N ASN A 371 8.99 -17.51 18.43
CA ASN A 371 10.38 -17.09 18.41
C ASN A 371 10.59 -15.67 17.86
N ASN A 372 9.53 -14.90 17.68
CA ASN A 372 9.60 -13.54 17.18
C ASN A 372 8.72 -12.56 17.99
N LYS A 373 8.59 -11.32 17.55
CA LYS A 373 7.88 -10.25 18.29
C LYS A 373 6.59 -9.78 17.59
N ILE A 374 6.01 -10.60 16.73
CA ILE A 374 4.78 -10.24 16.00
C ILE A 374 3.61 -10.12 16.98
N LYS A 375 2.89 -9.02 16.87
CA LYS A 375 1.71 -8.70 17.68
C LYS A 375 0.41 -8.80 16.89
N ILE A 376 0.46 -8.54 15.59
CA ILE A 376 -0.70 -8.55 14.70
C ILE A 376 -0.39 -9.43 13.51
N LEU A 377 -1.20 -10.48 13.32
CA LEU A 377 -1.13 -11.38 12.19
C LEU A 377 -2.43 -11.31 11.39
N ARG A 378 -2.33 -11.03 10.08
CA ARG A 378 -3.46 -11.08 9.16
C ARG A 378 -3.22 -12.14 8.09
N CYS A 379 -4.12 -13.13 8.05
CA CYS A 379 -4.11 -14.20 7.05
C CYS A 379 -5.44 -14.28 6.30
N LYS A 380 -6.15 -13.16 6.18
CA LYS A 380 -7.44 -13.07 5.50
C LYS A 380 -7.42 -13.73 4.12
N ASN A 381 -8.52 -14.40 3.73
CA ASN A 381 -8.70 -15.01 2.41
C ASN A 381 -7.59 -16.00 2.05
N ASN A 382 -7.36 -16.97 2.94
CA ASN A 382 -6.46 -18.10 2.74
C ASN A 382 -7.20 -19.43 2.94
N LEU A 383 -6.52 -20.55 2.74
CA LEU A 383 -7.09 -21.88 2.83
C LEU A 383 -6.70 -22.55 4.16
N LEU A 384 -6.96 -21.86 5.29
CA LEU A 384 -6.52 -22.36 6.59
C LEU A 384 -7.32 -23.58 7.02
N GLY A 385 -8.66 -23.50 7.02
CA GLY A 385 -9.52 -24.58 7.52
C GLY A 385 -9.36 -24.85 9.00
N ASP A 386 -10.06 -25.89 9.49
CA ASP A 386 -10.12 -26.21 10.91
C ASP A 386 -8.80 -26.77 11.47
N GLU A 387 -8.05 -27.52 10.67
CA GLU A 387 -6.78 -28.12 11.11
C GLU A 387 -5.72 -27.05 11.41
N SER A 388 -5.62 -26.05 10.54
CA SER A 388 -4.70 -24.92 10.77
C SER A 388 -5.07 -24.17 12.04
N VAL A 389 -6.35 -23.94 12.23
CA VAL A 389 -6.86 -23.22 13.39
C VAL A 389 -6.71 -24.01 14.67
N LYS A 390 -6.88 -25.34 14.62
CA LYS A 390 -6.57 -26.25 15.73
C LYS A 390 -5.12 -26.13 16.15
N TYR A 391 -4.20 -26.26 15.17
CA TYR A 391 -2.76 -26.14 15.43
C TYR A 391 -2.40 -24.78 16.05
N PHE A 392 -2.95 -23.69 15.47
CA PHE A 392 -2.77 -22.34 16.00
C PHE A 392 -3.29 -22.20 17.44
N ALA A 393 -4.46 -22.77 17.75
CA ALA A 393 -5.04 -22.74 19.08
C ALA A 393 -4.16 -23.47 20.10
N GLU A 394 -3.64 -24.63 19.74
CA GLU A 394 -2.79 -25.47 20.60
C GLU A 394 -1.38 -24.88 20.81
N THR A 395 -0.81 -24.21 19.79
CA THR A 395 0.58 -23.73 19.84
C THR A 395 0.70 -22.26 20.23
N ILE A 396 -0.17 -21.39 19.71
CA ILE A 396 -0.05 -19.94 19.87
C ILE A 396 -0.97 -19.39 20.96
N LEU A 397 -2.16 -19.95 21.12
CA LEU A 397 -3.10 -19.49 22.14
C LEU A 397 -2.95 -20.21 23.47
N SER A 398 -2.17 -21.28 23.54
CA SER A 398 -1.91 -22.02 24.80
C SER A 398 -1.23 -21.13 25.84
N LYS A 399 -1.35 -21.51 27.11
CA LYS A 399 -0.70 -20.82 28.24
C LYS A 399 0.83 -20.87 28.16
N GLU A 400 1.35 -21.93 27.57
CA GLU A 400 2.80 -22.19 27.43
C GLU A 400 3.42 -21.41 26.28
N SER A 401 2.59 -20.81 25.42
CA SER A 401 3.04 -20.04 24.26
C SER A 401 3.84 -18.81 24.66
N THR A 402 5.03 -18.68 24.09
CA THR A 402 5.89 -17.51 24.20
C THR A 402 5.55 -16.39 23.22
N SER A 403 4.52 -16.59 22.39
CA SER A 403 4.08 -15.63 21.37
C SER A 403 3.65 -14.29 21.98
N TYR A 404 3.98 -13.21 21.26
CA TYR A 404 3.58 -11.83 21.58
C TYR A 404 2.26 -11.41 20.90
N LEU A 405 1.57 -12.35 20.25
CA LEU A 405 0.36 -12.06 19.48
C LEU A 405 -0.74 -11.51 20.39
N VAL A 406 -1.38 -10.42 19.95
CA VAL A 406 -2.52 -9.78 20.62
C VAL A 406 -3.74 -9.64 19.70
N SER A 407 -3.53 -9.80 18.39
CA SER A 407 -4.57 -9.64 17.39
C SER A 407 -4.32 -10.54 16.19
N PHE A 408 -5.41 -11.16 15.66
CA PHE A 408 -5.33 -11.90 14.41
C PHE A 408 -6.59 -11.72 13.54
N ASP A 409 -6.40 -11.84 12.22
CA ASP A 409 -7.45 -11.79 11.21
C ASP A 409 -7.40 -13.08 10.37
N PHE A 410 -8.39 -13.94 10.57
CA PHE A 410 -8.65 -15.17 9.81
C PHE A 410 -9.99 -15.09 9.07
N SER A 411 -10.35 -13.90 8.61
CA SER A 411 -11.55 -13.72 7.82
C SER A 411 -11.42 -14.40 6.47
N SER A 412 -12.52 -14.97 5.96
CA SER A 412 -12.58 -15.69 4.66
C SER A 412 -11.54 -16.84 4.57
N CYS A 413 -11.37 -17.61 5.64
CA CYS A 413 -10.33 -18.66 5.73
C CYS A 413 -10.88 -20.08 5.70
N LYS A 414 -12.15 -20.27 5.33
CA LYS A 414 -12.83 -21.58 5.25
C LYS A 414 -12.82 -22.34 6.57
N ILE A 415 -13.03 -21.64 7.67
CA ILE A 415 -13.11 -22.21 9.01
C ILE A 415 -14.56 -22.58 9.28
N TYR A 416 -14.79 -23.78 9.80
CA TYR A 416 -16.08 -24.30 10.20
C TYR A 416 -16.25 -24.27 11.72
N ASP A 417 -17.38 -24.76 12.19
CA ASP A 417 -17.76 -24.76 13.60
C ASP A 417 -16.71 -25.41 14.51
N GLN A 418 -16.12 -26.51 14.05
CA GLN A 418 -15.10 -27.23 14.83
C GLN A 418 -13.84 -26.38 15.04
N GLY A 419 -13.41 -25.63 14.01
CA GLY A 419 -12.29 -24.70 14.12
C GLY A 419 -12.56 -23.58 15.13
N LEU A 420 -13.79 -23.04 15.13
CA LEU A 420 -14.17 -22.03 16.12
C LEU A 420 -14.15 -22.61 17.55
N ILE A 421 -14.63 -23.84 17.75
CA ILE A 421 -14.59 -24.50 19.06
C ILE A 421 -13.15 -24.61 19.58
N TYR A 422 -12.18 -25.01 18.74
CA TYR A 422 -10.78 -25.05 19.13
C TYR A 422 -10.26 -23.66 19.58
N LEU A 423 -10.59 -22.60 18.81
CA LEU A 423 -10.21 -21.24 19.17
C LEU A 423 -10.79 -20.81 20.53
N LEU A 424 -12.08 -20.99 20.72
CA LEU A 424 -12.78 -20.57 21.93
C LEU A 424 -12.25 -21.30 23.18
N ASN A 425 -11.97 -22.60 23.06
CA ASN A 425 -11.40 -23.39 24.15
C ASN A 425 -10.04 -22.83 24.60
N SER A 426 -9.12 -22.56 23.66
CA SER A 426 -7.80 -22.01 23.98
C SER A 426 -7.87 -20.56 24.43
N LEU A 427 -8.79 -19.76 23.89
CA LEU A 427 -9.02 -18.38 24.31
C LEU A 427 -9.62 -18.24 25.71
N THR A 428 -10.19 -19.32 26.27
CA THR A 428 -10.71 -19.32 27.65
C THR A 428 -9.63 -19.03 28.67
N THR A 429 -8.41 -19.45 28.40
CA THR A 429 -7.25 -19.28 29.29
C THR A 429 -6.26 -18.24 28.78
N ASN A 430 -6.46 -17.70 27.57
CA ASN A 430 -5.56 -16.73 26.97
C ASN A 430 -6.02 -15.30 27.27
N GLU A 431 -5.20 -14.55 27.98
CA GLU A 431 -5.46 -13.15 28.35
C GLU A 431 -4.77 -12.14 27.40
N LYS A 432 -3.95 -12.61 26.44
CA LYS A 432 -3.18 -11.73 25.56
C LYS A 432 -4.01 -11.24 24.38
N ILE A 433 -4.88 -12.09 23.81
CA ILE A 433 -5.67 -11.77 22.64
C ILE A 433 -6.85 -10.87 23.00
N ASN A 434 -6.92 -9.70 22.35
CA ASN A 434 -7.99 -8.74 22.58
C ASN A 434 -8.78 -8.37 21.30
N TRP A 435 -8.26 -8.72 20.12
CA TRP A 435 -8.88 -8.40 18.84
C TRP A 435 -8.84 -9.59 17.88
N ILE A 436 -9.99 -9.99 17.34
CA ILE A 436 -10.15 -11.15 16.45
C ILE A 436 -11.08 -10.78 15.29
N ASN A 437 -10.71 -11.14 14.07
CA ASN A 437 -11.60 -11.08 12.91
C ASN A 437 -11.79 -12.48 12.33
N LEU A 438 -13.04 -12.95 12.36
CA LEU A 438 -13.48 -14.24 11.83
C LEU A 438 -14.61 -14.08 10.81
N ARG A 439 -14.74 -12.88 10.25
CA ARG A 439 -15.75 -12.55 9.25
C ARG A 439 -15.66 -13.48 8.05
N ASP A 440 -16.83 -13.81 7.44
CA ASP A 440 -16.89 -14.53 6.18
C ASP A 440 -16.22 -15.92 6.25
N ASN A 441 -16.61 -16.72 7.24
CA ASN A 441 -16.26 -18.12 7.40
C ASN A 441 -17.54 -18.98 7.32
N TYR A 442 -17.48 -20.23 7.69
CA TYR A 442 -18.59 -21.17 7.54
C TYR A 442 -19.23 -21.57 8.88
N PHE A 443 -19.24 -20.65 9.85
CA PHE A 443 -19.87 -20.91 11.15
C PHE A 443 -21.40 -21.00 11.00
N SER A 444 -21.99 -22.01 11.63
CA SER A 444 -23.43 -22.21 11.65
C SER A 444 -24.10 -21.55 12.87
N HIS A 445 -25.42 -21.54 12.90
CA HIS A 445 -26.18 -21.09 14.05
C HIS A 445 -26.18 -22.10 15.20
N GLU A 446 -25.77 -23.34 14.94
CA GLU A 446 -25.72 -24.41 15.97
C GLU A 446 -24.76 -24.10 17.11
N ILE A 447 -23.71 -23.32 16.82
CA ILE A 447 -22.72 -22.93 17.82
C ILE A 447 -22.97 -21.56 18.48
N ASP A 448 -24.14 -20.96 18.26
CA ASP A 448 -24.54 -19.70 18.91
C ASP A 448 -24.37 -19.75 20.42
N PHE A 449 -24.83 -20.87 21.04
CA PHE A 449 -24.71 -21.04 22.47
C PHE A 449 -23.24 -21.15 22.94
N VAL A 450 -22.39 -21.81 22.17
CA VAL A 450 -20.97 -22.02 22.53
C VAL A 450 -20.24 -20.70 22.59
N ILE A 451 -20.39 -19.86 21.56
CA ILE A 451 -19.72 -18.56 21.52
C ILE A 451 -20.25 -17.60 22.58
N LEU A 452 -21.57 -17.61 22.86
CA LEU A 452 -22.13 -16.76 23.90
C LEU A 452 -21.64 -17.16 25.29
N ASN A 453 -21.62 -18.46 25.61
CA ASN A 453 -21.11 -18.97 26.87
C ASN A 453 -19.62 -18.63 27.09
N PHE A 454 -18.82 -18.71 26.02
CA PHE A 454 -17.42 -18.28 26.06
C PHE A 454 -17.32 -16.77 26.35
N LEU A 455 -18.02 -15.92 25.56
CA LEU A 455 -17.93 -14.47 25.68
C LEU A 455 -18.44 -13.94 27.02
N GLU A 456 -19.45 -14.60 27.62
CA GLU A 456 -19.94 -14.20 28.93
C GLU A 456 -18.84 -14.29 30.01
N LYS A 457 -17.98 -15.29 29.92
CA LYS A 457 -16.86 -15.52 30.83
C LYS A 457 -15.62 -14.72 30.46
N ASN A 458 -15.41 -14.44 29.18
CA ASN A 458 -14.23 -13.71 28.70
C ASN A 458 -14.42 -12.19 28.84
N THR A 459 -13.51 -11.53 29.52
CA THR A 459 -13.49 -10.06 29.73
C THR A 459 -12.35 -9.36 28.97
N HIS A 460 -11.44 -10.12 28.35
CA HIS A 460 -10.24 -9.59 27.69
C HIS A 460 -10.49 -9.23 26.24
N LEU A 461 -11.37 -9.97 25.55
CA LEU A 461 -11.68 -9.74 24.15
C LEU A 461 -12.52 -8.49 23.97
N THR A 462 -11.96 -7.45 23.35
CA THR A 462 -12.60 -6.15 23.13
C THR A 462 -13.14 -5.98 21.72
N HIS A 463 -12.75 -6.86 20.81
CA HIS A 463 -13.24 -6.87 19.44
C HIS A 463 -13.33 -8.30 18.89
N ILE A 464 -14.46 -8.65 18.32
CA ILE A 464 -14.66 -9.83 17.49
C ILE A 464 -15.59 -9.50 16.32
N ASP A 465 -15.15 -9.77 15.08
CA ASP A 465 -16.01 -9.65 13.88
C ASP A 465 -16.42 -11.03 13.42
N LEU A 466 -17.73 -11.31 13.48
CA LEU A 466 -18.38 -12.55 13.07
C LEU A 466 -19.32 -12.35 11.87
N MET A 467 -19.32 -11.16 11.28
CA MET A 467 -20.21 -10.82 10.16
C MET A 467 -20.00 -11.76 8.97
N LYS A 468 -21.05 -11.93 8.15
CA LYS A 468 -21.03 -12.83 6.98
C LYS A 468 -20.84 -14.32 7.33
N ASN A 469 -21.15 -14.72 8.55
CA ASN A 469 -21.36 -16.12 8.95
C ASN A 469 -22.86 -16.39 9.13
N ARG A 470 -23.24 -17.63 9.47
CA ARG A 470 -24.65 -18.02 9.60
C ARG A 470 -25.15 -17.97 11.05
N PHE A 471 -24.53 -17.17 11.90
CA PHE A 471 -25.03 -16.92 13.26
C PHE A 471 -26.43 -16.29 13.24
N SER A 472 -27.23 -16.58 14.23
CA SER A 472 -28.54 -15.92 14.39
C SER A 472 -28.34 -14.41 14.69
N PHE A 473 -29.30 -13.61 14.25
CA PHE A 473 -29.31 -12.17 14.54
C PHE A 473 -29.28 -11.88 16.04
N GLN A 474 -30.02 -12.70 16.82
CA GLN A 474 -30.05 -12.59 18.28
C GLN A 474 -28.67 -12.86 18.90
N CYS A 475 -27.95 -13.86 18.39
CA CYS A 475 -26.57 -14.14 18.81
C CYS A 475 -25.67 -12.93 18.55
N LEU A 476 -25.65 -12.39 17.33
CA LEU A 476 -24.82 -11.24 16.97
C LEU A 476 -25.13 -9.99 17.79
N GLN A 477 -26.42 -9.75 18.12
CA GLN A 477 -26.78 -8.65 19.03
C GLN A 477 -26.21 -8.85 20.43
N LYS A 478 -26.32 -10.07 21.00
CA LYS A 478 -25.75 -10.39 22.31
C LYS A 478 -24.22 -10.27 22.31
N VAL A 479 -23.55 -10.80 21.28
CA VAL A 479 -22.11 -10.64 21.09
C VAL A 479 -21.70 -9.17 21.13
N ASN A 480 -22.36 -8.30 20.35
CA ASN A 480 -22.07 -6.87 20.34
C ASN A 480 -22.25 -6.23 21.74
N LYS A 481 -23.29 -6.64 22.48
CA LYS A 481 -23.56 -6.15 23.84
C LYS A 481 -22.45 -6.57 24.81
N ILE A 482 -22.00 -7.82 24.72
CA ILE A 482 -20.93 -8.35 25.56
C ILE A 482 -19.60 -7.67 25.24
N ILE A 483 -19.26 -7.53 23.96
CA ILE A 483 -18.03 -6.83 23.54
C ILE A 483 -18.04 -5.37 24.00
N LYS A 484 -19.19 -4.68 23.94
CA LYS A 484 -19.32 -3.33 24.51
C LYS A 484 -19.08 -3.33 26.04
N ARG A 485 -19.59 -4.34 26.76
CA ARG A 485 -19.29 -4.55 28.19
C ARG A 485 -17.78 -4.71 28.41
N ASN A 486 -17.13 -5.58 27.65
CA ASN A 486 -15.70 -5.83 27.78
C ASN A 486 -14.85 -4.57 27.50
N ARG A 487 -15.21 -3.80 26.46
CA ARG A 487 -14.56 -2.49 26.20
C ARG A 487 -14.68 -1.56 27.41
N ASN A 488 -15.87 -1.48 28.02
CA ASN A 488 -16.07 -0.68 29.20
C ASN A 488 -15.27 -1.18 30.40
N ILE A 489 -15.19 -2.51 30.60
CA ILE A 489 -14.36 -3.11 31.65
C ILE A 489 -12.88 -2.77 31.42
N GLN A 490 -12.38 -2.96 30.21
CA GLN A 490 -10.98 -2.65 29.88
C GLN A 490 -10.68 -1.14 29.98
N ASN A 491 -11.62 -0.29 29.59
CA ASN A 491 -11.51 1.16 29.75
C ASN A 491 -11.63 1.63 31.21
N ASN A 492 -12.38 0.87 32.04
CA ASN A 492 -12.64 1.20 33.44
C ASN A 492 -11.79 0.38 34.42
N LYS A 493 -10.75 -0.29 33.95
CA LYS A 493 -9.82 -1.05 34.81
C LYS A 493 -9.14 -0.18 35.89
N GLU A 494 -9.27 1.14 35.77
CA GLU A 494 -8.85 2.08 36.81
C GLU A 494 -10.08 2.82 37.37
N PRO A 495 -10.37 2.66 38.68
CA PRO A 495 -11.54 3.27 39.30
C PRO A 495 -11.54 4.82 39.35
N ASN A 496 -10.52 5.44 38.74
CA ASN A 496 -10.37 6.89 38.71
C ASN A 496 -9.82 7.42 37.40
N LYS A 497 -10.36 7.00 36.25
CA LYS A 497 -9.86 7.45 34.94
C LYS A 497 -9.81 8.98 34.82
N LEU A 498 -10.83 9.68 35.33
CA LEU A 498 -10.83 11.14 35.38
C LEU A 498 -9.77 11.71 36.33
N LEU A 499 -9.49 11.03 37.45
CA LEU A 499 -8.44 11.44 38.39
C LEU A 499 -7.05 11.13 37.82
N VAL A 500 -6.88 9.98 37.13
CA VAL A 500 -5.65 9.60 36.44
C VAL A 500 -5.43 10.52 35.26
N GLU A 501 -6.48 10.86 34.51
CA GLU A 501 -6.42 11.83 33.41
C GLU A 501 -6.07 13.24 33.92
N LEU A 502 -6.62 13.61 35.05
CA LEU A 502 -6.26 14.87 35.73
C LEU A 502 -4.81 14.85 36.25
N TYR A 503 -4.35 13.73 36.81
CA TYR A 503 -2.96 13.58 37.25
C TYR A 503 -2.01 13.45 36.04
N SER A 504 -2.40 12.78 34.97
CA SER A 504 -1.66 12.72 33.69
C SER A 504 -1.52 14.13 33.10
N LEU A 505 -2.62 14.89 33.02
CA LEU A 505 -2.61 16.27 32.54
C LEU A 505 -1.78 17.20 33.45
N LYS A 506 -1.83 16.98 34.75
CA LYS A 506 -0.96 17.71 35.70
C LYS A 506 0.51 17.34 35.51
N TYR A 507 0.81 16.06 35.34
CA TYR A 507 2.16 15.55 35.06
C TYR A 507 2.66 16.07 33.72
N GLU A 508 1.83 16.01 32.67
CA GLU A 508 2.15 16.57 31.34
C GLU A 508 2.38 18.07 31.38
N ASN A 509 1.61 18.78 32.18
CA ASN A 509 1.78 20.24 32.39
C ASN A 509 3.07 20.56 33.17
N THR A 510 3.42 19.71 34.15
CA THR A 510 4.70 19.83 34.88
C THR A 510 5.86 19.51 33.91
N LYS A 511 5.75 18.44 33.13
CA LYS A 511 6.72 18.06 32.10
C LYS A 511 6.83 19.07 30.97
N LEU A 512 5.70 19.73 30.62
CA LEU A 512 5.70 20.82 29.64
C LEU A 512 6.44 22.07 30.19
N ASN A 513 6.34 22.32 31.48
CA ASN A 513 7.08 23.42 32.14
C ASN A 513 8.56 23.08 32.29
N GLU A 514 8.89 21.83 32.62
CA GLU A 514 10.29 21.34 32.61
C GLU A 514 10.89 21.38 31.20
N LEU A 515 10.12 21.01 30.17
CA LEU A 515 10.53 21.13 28.79
C LEU A 515 10.70 22.59 28.33
N LYS A 516 9.88 23.52 28.84
CA LYS A 516 10.07 24.96 28.59
C LYS A 516 11.33 25.50 29.23
N GLU A 517 11.65 25.01 30.43
CA GLU A 517 12.89 25.39 31.11
C GLU A 517 14.12 24.75 30.39
N THR A 518 14.01 23.49 30.01
CA THR A 518 15.08 22.85 29.20
C THR A 518 15.21 23.49 27.82
N LEU A 519 14.14 23.94 27.21
CA LEU A 519 14.16 24.70 25.96
C LEU A 519 14.93 26.02 26.11
N LYS A 520 14.66 26.72 27.24
CA LYS A 520 15.41 27.93 27.59
C LYS A 520 16.90 27.70 27.82
N ILE A 521 17.21 26.56 28.44
CA ILE A 521 18.63 26.13 28.63
C ILE A 521 19.27 25.81 27.27
N ILE A 522 18.56 25.07 26.43
CA ILE A 522 19.02 24.73 25.07
C ILE A 522 19.15 26.00 24.19
N GLU A 523 18.25 26.96 24.30
CA GLU A 523 18.36 28.24 23.60
C GLU A 523 19.60 29.04 24.05
N ASN A 524 19.88 29.05 25.36
CA ASN A 524 21.10 29.66 25.92
C ASN A 524 22.37 28.90 25.50
N ASP A 525 22.31 27.56 25.49
CA ASP A 525 23.44 26.74 25.04
C ASP A 525 23.65 26.85 23.53
N ASN A 526 22.59 26.98 22.74
CA ASN A 526 22.67 27.29 21.31
C ASN A 526 23.26 28.69 21.05
N ALA A 527 22.97 29.66 21.91
CA ALA A 527 23.61 30.97 21.84
C ALA A 527 25.11 30.89 22.16
N LYS A 528 25.51 30.11 23.18
CA LYS A 528 26.92 29.82 23.50
C LYS A 528 27.62 29.03 22.38
N LEU A 529 26.94 28.03 21.81
CA LEU A 529 27.45 27.26 20.68
C LEU A 529 27.62 28.10 19.43
N LYS A 530 26.76 29.11 19.21
CA LYS A 530 26.96 30.08 18.11
C LYS A 530 28.20 30.93 18.32
N LEU A 531 28.51 31.36 19.56
CA LEU A 531 29.74 32.06 19.90
C LEU A 531 30.97 31.15 19.74
N ASN A 532 30.91 29.94 20.32
CA ASN A 532 31.97 28.95 20.15
C ASN A 532 32.21 28.56 18.67
N LYS A 533 31.17 28.58 17.82
CA LYS A 533 31.29 28.33 16.39
C LYS A 533 32.05 29.47 15.68
N ILE A 534 31.96 30.68 16.17
CA ILE A 534 32.72 31.81 15.65
C ILE A 534 34.22 31.67 16.03
N ASP A 535 34.46 31.31 17.30
CA ASP A 535 35.84 31.07 17.81
C ASP A 535 36.48 29.88 17.09
N LEU A 536 35.75 28.75 16.95
CA LEU A 536 36.21 27.59 16.20
C LEU A 536 36.44 27.86 14.70
N ARG A 537 35.73 28.81 14.11
CA ARG A 537 36.02 29.24 12.72
C ARG A 537 37.31 30.03 12.64
N GLN A 538 37.58 30.85 13.63
CA GLN A 538 38.84 31.60 13.71
C GLN A 538 40.01 30.63 13.92
N ASP A 539 39.87 29.68 14.83
CA ASP A 539 40.88 28.63 15.07
C ASP A 539 41.09 27.75 13.83
N TYR A 540 39.99 27.36 13.13
CA TYR A 540 40.05 26.60 11.89
C TYR A 540 40.81 27.36 10.78
N GLU A 541 40.58 28.66 10.60
CA GLU A 541 41.32 29.46 9.61
C GLU A 541 42.80 29.58 9.99
N LEU A 542 43.10 29.61 11.30
CA LEU A 542 44.48 29.61 11.80
C LEU A 542 45.15 28.25 11.57
N GLU A 543 44.42 27.14 11.87
CA GLU A 543 44.92 25.78 11.60
C GLU A 543 45.08 25.51 10.09
N LYS A 544 44.16 26.00 9.28
CA LYS A 544 44.25 25.91 7.83
C LYS A 544 45.48 26.63 7.26
N LYS A 545 45.82 27.78 7.83
CA LYS A 545 47.09 28.45 7.50
C LYS A 545 48.30 27.58 7.88
N LYS A 546 48.29 27.02 9.10
CA LYS A 546 49.36 26.11 9.56
C LYS A 546 49.42 24.81 8.73
N ALA A 547 48.27 24.28 8.32
CA ALA A 547 48.21 23.10 7.45
C ALA A 547 48.73 23.40 6.03
N ASN A 548 48.43 24.58 5.48
CA ASN A 548 48.96 25.01 4.19
C ASN A 548 50.47 25.20 4.24
N GLU A 549 51.02 25.75 5.34
CA GLU A 549 52.48 25.84 5.54
C GLU A 549 53.11 24.45 5.65
N LYS A 550 52.48 23.50 6.39
CA LYS A 550 52.94 22.12 6.42
C LYS A 550 52.86 21.46 5.04
N MET A 551 51.80 21.71 4.28
CA MET A 551 51.64 21.16 2.93
C MET A 551 52.73 21.66 1.97
N VAL A 552 53.11 22.92 2.06
CA VAL A 552 54.23 23.47 1.28
C VAL A 552 55.55 22.81 1.68
N ASN A 553 55.74 22.53 2.98
CA ASN A 553 56.96 21.85 3.45
C ASN A 553 56.98 20.37 3.02
N THR A 554 55.82 19.65 3.12
CA THR A 554 55.74 18.28 2.62
C THR A 554 55.89 18.19 1.10
N LEU A 555 55.45 19.18 0.34
CA LEU A 555 55.69 19.22 -1.11
C LEU A 555 57.19 19.40 -1.45
N LYS A 556 57.96 20.11 -0.60
CA LYS A 556 59.42 20.15 -0.72
C LYS A 556 60.04 18.79 -0.41
N GLU A 557 59.58 18.11 0.65
CA GLU A 557 60.03 16.75 1.00
C GLU A 557 59.68 15.71 -0.07
N ILE A 558 58.51 15.83 -0.70
CA ILE A 558 58.11 14.94 -1.80
C ILE A 558 59.04 15.14 -3.01
N LYS A 559 59.47 16.36 -3.31
CA LYS A 559 60.44 16.59 -4.40
C LYS A 559 61.80 15.94 -4.11
N THR A 560 62.28 16.06 -2.88
CA THR A 560 63.55 15.40 -2.48
C THR A 560 63.38 13.87 -2.46
N ASN A 561 62.23 13.35 -2.05
CA ASN A 561 61.93 11.91 -2.12
C ASN A 561 61.75 11.39 -3.55
N GLN A 562 61.27 12.21 -4.49
CA GLN A 562 61.21 11.84 -5.89
C GLN A 562 62.60 11.72 -6.54
N GLU A 563 63.54 12.54 -6.11
CA GLU A 563 64.93 12.45 -6.57
C GLU A 563 65.61 11.18 -6.02
N THR A 564 65.37 10.85 -4.75
CA THR A 564 65.85 9.58 -4.14
C THR A 564 65.20 8.34 -4.75
N LEU A 565 63.92 8.44 -5.16
CA LEU A 565 63.23 7.37 -5.89
C LEU A 565 63.82 7.13 -7.29
N LYS A 566 64.28 8.17 -7.96
CA LYS A 566 64.98 8.01 -9.25
C LYS A 566 66.32 7.26 -9.09
N LEU A 567 67.03 7.51 -7.98
CA LEU A 567 68.29 6.78 -7.67
C LEU A 567 67.95 5.29 -7.36
N ARG A 568 66.93 5.02 -6.51
CA ARG A 568 66.51 3.66 -6.18
C ARG A 568 65.96 2.86 -7.37
N LYS A 569 65.30 3.53 -8.32
CA LYS A 569 64.89 2.87 -9.57
C LYS A 569 66.05 2.36 -10.41
N LYS A 570 67.20 3.05 -10.31
CA LYS A 570 68.42 2.61 -11.00
C LYS A 570 68.99 1.37 -10.32
N GLU A 571 69.00 1.36 -8.98
CA GLU A 571 69.44 0.19 -8.19
C GLU A 571 68.51 -1.03 -8.36
N LEU A 572 67.19 -0.78 -8.53
CA LEU A 572 66.21 -1.86 -8.79
C LEU A 572 66.39 -2.49 -10.18
N LYS A 573 66.84 -1.70 -11.16
CA LYS A 573 67.10 -2.22 -12.49
C LYS A 573 68.29 -3.19 -12.51
N GLU A 574 69.30 -2.90 -11.70
CA GLU A 574 70.45 -3.80 -11.52
C GLU A 574 70.09 -5.09 -10.74
N LYS A 575 69.10 -5.00 -9.81
CA LYS A 575 68.60 -6.17 -9.10
C LYS A 575 67.64 -7.02 -9.93
N THR A 576 66.92 -6.43 -10.88
CA THR A 576 66.03 -7.22 -11.78
C THR A 576 66.83 -8.08 -12.74
N GLU A 577 67.97 -7.62 -13.19
CA GLU A 577 68.88 -8.41 -14.02
C GLU A 577 69.48 -9.62 -13.25
N GLN A 578 69.67 -9.48 -11.92
CA GLN A 578 70.06 -10.62 -11.06
C GLN A 578 68.92 -11.60 -10.79
N LEU A 579 67.70 -11.14 -10.83
CA LEU A 579 66.50 -12.01 -10.64
C LEU A 579 66.15 -12.81 -11.91
N GLU A 580 66.45 -12.30 -13.09
CA GLU A 580 66.27 -13.06 -14.33
C GLU A 580 67.22 -14.27 -14.43
N LEU A 581 68.43 -14.15 -13.82
CA LEU A 581 69.30 -15.30 -13.70
C LEU A 581 68.71 -16.41 -12.78
N LYS A 582 68.06 -15.97 -11.67
CA LYS A 582 67.38 -16.91 -10.77
C LYS A 582 66.07 -17.51 -11.32
N LYS A 583 65.47 -16.84 -12.30
CA LYS A 583 64.28 -17.33 -12.92
C LYS A 583 64.57 -18.56 -13.76
N LYS A 584 65.72 -18.59 -14.39
CA LYS A 584 66.20 -19.73 -15.18
C LYS A 584 66.44 -20.98 -14.31
N GLU A 585 66.88 -20.80 -13.08
CA GLU A 585 67.04 -21.91 -12.10
C GLU A 585 65.71 -22.46 -11.59
N ASN A 586 64.64 -21.66 -11.66
CA ASN A 586 63.30 -22.12 -11.25
C ASN A 586 62.52 -22.80 -12.36
N GLU A 587 62.88 -22.59 -13.63
CA GLU A 587 62.26 -23.30 -14.76
C GLU A 587 62.58 -24.77 -14.76
N ASP A 588 63.74 -25.16 -14.25
CA ASP A 588 64.11 -26.57 -14.08
C ASP A 588 63.31 -27.27 -12.97
N LYS A 589 62.85 -26.48 -11.95
CA LYS A 589 61.98 -27.02 -10.91
C LYS A 589 60.49 -27.17 -11.34
N ILE A 590 60.08 -26.44 -12.36
CA ILE A 590 58.73 -26.51 -12.88
C ILE A 590 58.54 -27.84 -13.65
N THR A 591 59.57 -28.31 -14.32
CA THR A 591 59.55 -29.62 -15.02
C THR A 591 59.39 -30.77 -14.03
N GLU A 592 59.91 -30.65 -12.83
CA GLU A 592 59.75 -31.69 -11.80
C GLU A 592 58.33 -31.67 -11.20
N LEU A 593 57.70 -30.51 -11.17
CA LEU A 593 56.29 -30.38 -10.75
C LEU A 593 55.27 -30.83 -11.81
N GLN A 594 55.64 -30.79 -13.09
CA GLN A 594 54.81 -31.29 -14.18
C GLN A 594 54.61 -32.81 -14.13
N LEU A 595 55.63 -33.54 -13.70
CA LEU A 595 55.55 -34.99 -13.50
C LEU A 595 54.62 -35.38 -12.31
N LYS A 596 54.52 -34.49 -11.32
CA LYS A 596 53.57 -34.66 -10.21
C LYS A 596 52.12 -34.30 -10.62
N TYR A 597 51.97 -33.46 -11.61
CA TYR A 597 50.65 -33.08 -12.13
C TYR A 597 49.98 -34.23 -12.89
N GLU A 598 50.73 -35.08 -13.59
CA GLU A 598 50.20 -36.24 -14.29
C GLU A 598 49.62 -37.30 -13.33
N SER A 599 50.15 -37.38 -12.07
CA SER A 599 49.55 -38.29 -11.08
C SER A 599 48.19 -37.81 -10.59
N VAL A 600 47.96 -36.47 -10.55
CA VAL A 600 46.69 -35.88 -10.14
C VAL A 600 45.63 -36.00 -11.24
N ILE A 601 46.05 -36.12 -12.51
CA ILE A 601 45.11 -36.39 -13.61
C ILE A 601 44.46 -37.76 -13.47
N LYS A 602 45.19 -38.76 -12.99
CA LYS A 602 44.62 -40.10 -12.72
C LYS A 602 43.55 -40.07 -11.64
N GLU A 603 43.73 -39.31 -10.60
CA GLU A 603 42.72 -39.13 -9.55
C GLU A 603 41.47 -38.40 -10.09
N LYS A 604 41.68 -37.51 -11.05
CA LYS A 604 40.56 -36.79 -11.71
C LYS A 604 39.70 -37.68 -12.59
N GLU A 605 40.33 -38.68 -13.22
CA GLU A 605 39.60 -39.68 -14.03
C GLU A 605 38.73 -40.60 -13.17
N GLU A 606 39.19 -40.95 -11.99
CA GLU A 606 38.36 -41.69 -11.03
C GLU A 606 37.17 -40.87 -10.49
N ALA A 607 37.38 -39.57 -10.25
CA ALA A 607 36.31 -38.66 -9.89
C ALA A 607 35.30 -38.45 -11.03
N MET A 608 35.74 -38.54 -12.28
CA MET A 608 34.82 -38.48 -13.43
C MET A 608 33.92 -39.72 -13.54
N LYS A 609 34.41 -40.92 -13.21
CA LYS A 609 33.59 -42.14 -13.12
C LYS A 609 32.53 -42.03 -12.01
N TYR A 610 32.85 -41.36 -10.92
CA TYR A 610 31.88 -41.10 -9.86
C TYR A 610 30.80 -40.10 -10.30
N LYS A 611 31.18 -39.11 -11.10
CA LYS A 611 30.26 -38.16 -11.70
C LYS A 611 29.28 -38.77 -12.69
N GLU A 612 29.73 -39.78 -13.47
CA GLU A 612 28.86 -40.51 -14.38
C GLU A 612 27.81 -41.35 -13.63
N LYS A 613 28.18 -41.88 -12.46
CA LYS A 613 27.23 -42.61 -11.62
C LYS A 613 26.12 -41.67 -11.10
N ILE A 614 26.49 -40.46 -10.63
CA ILE A 614 25.52 -39.45 -10.19
C ILE A 614 24.63 -39.01 -11.36
N LYS A 615 25.18 -38.95 -12.60
CA LYS A 615 24.41 -38.57 -13.75
C LYS A 615 23.32 -39.61 -14.08
N LYS A 616 23.63 -40.87 -13.85
CA LYS A 616 22.67 -41.97 -14.02
C LYS A 616 21.57 -41.93 -12.97
N ASP A 617 21.91 -41.61 -11.72
CA ASP A 617 20.94 -41.46 -10.64
C ASP A 617 19.99 -40.24 -10.92
N ILE A 618 20.50 -39.23 -11.61
CA ILE A 618 19.68 -38.05 -12.05
C ILE A 618 18.75 -38.44 -13.20
N GLU A 619 19.19 -39.29 -14.15
CA GLU A 619 18.36 -39.78 -15.26
C GLU A 619 17.23 -40.70 -14.75
N ASP A 620 17.50 -41.50 -13.71
CA ASP A 620 16.49 -42.32 -13.06
C ASP A 620 15.43 -41.44 -12.32
N LEU A 621 15.86 -40.36 -11.66
CA LEU A 621 14.97 -39.37 -11.07
C LEU A 621 14.17 -38.58 -12.11
N GLN A 622 14.76 -38.29 -13.28
CA GLN A 622 14.05 -37.60 -14.36
C GLN A 622 12.99 -38.52 -15.00
N THR A 623 13.23 -39.83 -15.06
CA THR A 623 12.23 -40.80 -15.54
C THR A 623 11.06 -40.90 -14.55
N GLU A 624 11.34 -40.86 -13.25
CA GLU A 624 10.28 -40.84 -12.23
C GLU A 624 9.45 -39.55 -12.25
N LEU A 625 10.13 -38.42 -12.49
CA LEU A 625 9.46 -37.14 -12.69
C LEU A 625 8.59 -37.13 -13.96
N THR A 626 9.09 -37.71 -15.04
CA THR A 626 8.36 -37.79 -16.30
C THR A 626 7.09 -38.65 -16.15
N LYS A 627 7.16 -39.70 -15.34
CA LYS A 627 5.99 -40.50 -15.01
C LYS A 627 4.92 -39.75 -14.27
N LYS A 628 5.33 -38.91 -13.31
CA LYS A 628 4.40 -38.01 -12.60
C LYS A 628 3.79 -36.94 -13.49
N ILE A 629 4.55 -36.47 -14.50
CA ILE A 629 4.04 -35.51 -15.48
C ILE A 629 2.97 -36.15 -16.37
N VAL A 630 3.13 -37.44 -16.72
CA VAL A 630 2.12 -38.18 -17.49
C VAL A 630 0.84 -38.34 -16.66
N GLU A 631 0.96 -38.70 -15.39
CA GLU A 631 -0.19 -38.80 -14.49
C GLU A 631 -0.94 -37.46 -14.35
N LEU A 632 -0.22 -36.35 -14.27
CA LEU A 632 -0.80 -35.02 -14.26
C LEU A 632 -1.48 -34.60 -15.56
N ASN A 633 -0.91 -35.06 -16.70
CA ASN A 633 -1.51 -34.83 -18.02
C ASN A 633 -2.81 -35.62 -18.21
N ASP A 634 -2.87 -36.85 -17.68
CA ASP A 634 -4.10 -37.64 -17.67
C ASP A 634 -5.22 -36.98 -16.86
N ASP A 635 -4.85 -36.36 -15.73
CA ASP A 635 -5.80 -35.57 -14.94
C ASP A 635 -6.25 -34.28 -15.68
N ILE A 636 -5.36 -33.66 -16.44
CA ILE A 636 -5.70 -32.52 -17.30
C ILE A 636 -6.64 -32.94 -18.43
N GLU A 637 -6.42 -34.14 -19.00
CA GLU A 637 -7.26 -34.66 -20.08
C GLU A 637 -8.63 -35.07 -19.58
N LYS A 638 -8.72 -35.50 -18.31
CA LYS A 638 -9.99 -35.75 -17.63
C LYS A 638 -10.79 -34.48 -17.43
N ASN A 639 -10.13 -33.44 -16.95
CA ASN A 639 -10.74 -32.11 -16.80
C ASN A 639 -11.18 -31.51 -18.14
N ARG A 640 -10.42 -31.76 -19.24
CA ARG A 640 -10.81 -31.37 -20.61
C ARG A 640 -12.07 -32.09 -21.11
N LYS A 641 -12.26 -33.34 -20.69
CA LYS A 641 -13.48 -34.08 -21.06
C LYS A 641 -14.70 -33.54 -20.34
N GLU A 642 -14.55 -33.14 -19.07
CA GLU A 642 -15.60 -32.46 -18.31
C GLU A 642 -15.92 -31.08 -18.92
N GLU A 643 -14.90 -30.37 -19.42
CA GLU A 643 -15.09 -29.09 -20.11
C GLU A 643 -15.82 -29.25 -21.46
N GLN A 644 -15.54 -30.35 -22.16
CA GLN A 644 -16.25 -30.70 -23.41
C GLN A 644 -17.72 -31.11 -23.15
N GLU A 645 -18.00 -31.72 -22.01
CA GLU A 645 -19.37 -32.08 -21.62
C GLU A 645 -20.21 -30.82 -21.33
N VAL A 646 -19.62 -29.85 -20.64
CA VAL A 646 -20.23 -28.52 -20.40
C VAL A 646 -20.45 -27.76 -21.71
N MET A 647 -19.52 -27.89 -22.68
CA MET A 647 -19.67 -27.29 -24.01
C MET A 647 -20.79 -27.95 -24.81
N ARG A 648 -20.98 -29.27 -24.64
CA ARG A 648 -22.07 -30.00 -25.30
C ARG A 648 -23.42 -29.59 -24.73
N ASP A 649 -23.50 -29.46 -23.40
CA ASP A 649 -24.70 -28.96 -22.73
C ASP A 649 -25.03 -27.53 -23.16
N GLY A 650 -23.99 -26.72 -23.41
CA GLY A 650 -24.15 -25.39 -23.99
C GLY A 650 -24.70 -25.40 -25.43
N GLN A 651 -24.29 -26.41 -26.23
CA GLN A 651 -24.82 -26.60 -27.59
C GLN A 651 -26.26 -27.11 -27.58
N GLU A 652 -26.60 -27.98 -26.63
CA GLU A 652 -28.01 -28.41 -26.47
C GLU A 652 -28.94 -27.26 -26.03
N LEU A 653 -28.39 -26.33 -25.23
CA LEU A 653 -29.14 -25.10 -24.89
C LEU A 653 -29.30 -24.19 -26.12
N SER A 654 -28.27 -24.09 -26.97
CA SER A 654 -28.32 -23.31 -28.19
C SER A 654 -29.37 -23.86 -29.17
N THR A 655 -29.45 -25.20 -29.33
CA THR A 655 -30.49 -25.83 -30.19
C THR A 655 -31.89 -25.61 -29.65
N LYS A 656 -32.07 -25.58 -28.34
CA LYS A 656 -33.36 -25.24 -27.72
C LYS A 656 -33.76 -23.76 -27.93
N ILE A 657 -32.79 -22.90 -28.02
CA ILE A 657 -33.01 -21.47 -28.37
C ILE A 657 -33.47 -21.38 -29.81
N ASP A 658 -32.79 -22.10 -30.72
CA ASP A 658 -33.16 -22.12 -32.14
C ASP A 658 -34.56 -22.69 -32.37
N GLU A 659 -34.94 -23.74 -31.61
CA GLU A 659 -36.30 -24.31 -31.63
C GLU A 659 -37.38 -23.33 -31.09
N LEU A 660 -36.99 -22.47 -30.14
CA LEU A 660 -37.85 -21.43 -29.61
C LEU A 660 -38.03 -20.28 -30.61
N ASP A 661 -36.95 -19.94 -31.31
CA ASP A 661 -36.95 -18.91 -32.34
C ASP A 661 -37.82 -19.36 -33.56
N GLU A 662 -37.76 -20.65 -33.88
CA GLU A 662 -38.64 -21.23 -34.92
C GLU A 662 -40.13 -21.21 -34.49
N LYS A 663 -40.42 -21.50 -33.24
CA LYS A 663 -41.76 -21.35 -32.65
C LYS A 663 -42.24 -19.90 -32.62
N ILE A 664 -41.35 -18.97 -32.39
CA ILE A 664 -41.66 -17.53 -32.45
C ILE A 664 -42.00 -17.14 -33.90
N LYS A 665 -41.21 -17.58 -34.89
CA LYS A 665 -41.48 -17.33 -36.30
C LYS A 665 -42.84 -17.89 -36.73
N LEU A 666 -43.15 -19.14 -36.33
CA LEU A 666 -44.45 -19.74 -36.60
C LEU A 666 -45.61 -18.95 -35.95
N ARG A 667 -45.38 -18.41 -34.77
CA ARG A 667 -46.38 -17.59 -34.08
C ARG A 667 -46.54 -16.20 -34.70
N GLU A 668 -45.46 -15.67 -35.24
CA GLU A 668 -45.50 -14.42 -36.03
C GLU A 668 -46.24 -14.61 -37.36
N GLU A 669 -46.08 -15.76 -38.01
CA GLU A 669 -46.83 -16.10 -39.21
C GLU A 669 -48.35 -16.32 -38.91
N GLU A 670 -48.67 -16.95 -37.78
CA GLU A 670 -50.04 -17.05 -37.34
C GLU A 670 -50.70 -15.72 -37.02
N LEU A 671 -49.93 -14.80 -36.44
CA LEU A 671 -50.37 -13.45 -36.15
C LEU A 671 -50.52 -12.59 -37.41
N LYS A 672 -49.69 -12.79 -38.43
CA LYS A 672 -49.84 -12.18 -39.77
C LYS A 672 -51.06 -12.69 -40.50
N ALA A 673 -51.41 -13.97 -40.32
CA ALA A 673 -52.63 -14.54 -40.87
C ALA A 673 -53.91 -14.03 -40.17
N GLN A 674 -53.80 -13.47 -38.97
CA GLN A 674 -54.88 -12.84 -38.21
C GLN A 674 -55.00 -11.32 -38.37
N GLY A 675 -54.21 -10.73 -39.28
CA GLY A 675 -54.32 -9.30 -39.63
C GLY A 675 -53.75 -8.32 -38.63
N LEU A 676 -52.84 -8.77 -37.76
CA LEU A 676 -52.13 -7.92 -36.79
C LEU A 676 -50.66 -7.77 -37.23
N GLU A 677 -50.32 -6.67 -37.85
CA GLU A 677 -48.97 -6.31 -38.20
C GLU A 677 -48.22 -5.81 -36.95
N LEU A 678 -47.21 -6.57 -36.52
CA LEU A 678 -46.23 -6.12 -35.57
C LEU A 678 -45.12 -5.38 -36.31
N LYS A 679 -44.97 -4.12 -36.03
CA LYS A 679 -43.84 -3.30 -36.50
C LYS A 679 -42.50 -3.91 -36.08
N LYS A 680 -41.67 -4.24 -37.04
CA LYS A 680 -40.26 -4.63 -36.81
C LYS A 680 -39.48 -3.45 -36.27
N PRO A 681 -38.61 -3.64 -35.29
CA PRO A 681 -37.52 -2.71 -35.03
C PRO A 681 -36.41 -2.94 -36.02
N GLU A 682 -35.79 -1.84 -36.41
CA GLU A 682 -34.77 -1.71 -37.44
C GLU A 682 -33.53 -2.57 -37.15
N GLU A 683 -33.17 -3.39 -38.11
CA GLU A 683 -31.90 -4.03 -38.23
C GLU A 683 -30.85 -3.00 -38.68
N GLU A 684 -30.14 -2.44 -37.75
CA GLU A 684 -28.85 -1.82 -37.98
C GLU A 684 -27.97 -2.03 -36.77
N LYS A 685 -27.07 -3.03 -36.88
CA LYS A 685 -25.79 -3.19 -36.10
C LYS A 685 -25.36 -4.61 -35.91
N VAL A 686 -25.34 -5.43 -36.91
CA VAL A 686 -24.75 -6.79 -36.83
C VAL A 686 -23.63 -7.05 -37.84
N GLU A 687 -23.36 -6.12 -38.78
CA GLU A 687 -22.26 -6.32 -39.73
C GLU A 687 -20.89 -5.85 -39.25
N GLU A 688 -20.77 -4.93 -38.29
CA GLU A 688 -19.48 -4.44 -37.79
C GLU A 688 -18.71 -5.43 -36.88
N LYS A 689 -19.39 -6.44 -36.33
CA LYS A 689 -18.72 -7.43 -35.46
C LYS A 689 -18.13 -8.64 -36.18
N LYS A 690 -18.34 -8.79 -37.48
CA LYS A 690 -17.75 -9.89 -38.27
C LYS A 690 -16.46 -9.49 -39.00
N GLU A 691 -16.21 -8.20 -39.20
CA GLU A 691 -14.97 -7.74 -39.82
C GLU A 691 -13.81 -7.61 -38.79
N VAL A 692 -14.08 -7.22 -37.55
CA VAL A 692 -13.07 -7.11 -36.49
C VAL A 692 -12.47 -8.47 -36.12
N LYS A 693 -13.26 -9.56 -36.17
CA LYS A 693 -12.74 -10.92 -35.92
C LYS A 693 -11.95 -11.53 -37.10
N LYS A 694 -11.98 -10.91 -38.28
CA LYS A 694 -11.18 -11.36 -39.42
C LYS A 694 -9.84 -10.61 -39.56
N GLU A 695 -9.69 -9.47 -38.93
CA GLU A 695 -8.43 -8.74 -38.87
C GLU A 695 -7.52 -9.23 -37.74
N GLU A 696 -8.06 -9.56 -36.55
CA GLU A 696 -7.28 -10.16 -35.46
C GLU A 696 -6.68 -11.54 -35.83
N ALA A 697 -7.41 -12.34 -36.61
CA ALA A 697 -6.90 -13.64 -37.09
C ALA A 697 -5.87 -13.51 -38.23
N LYS A 698 -5.64 -12.32 -38.80
CA LYS A 698 -4.61 -12.07 -39.81
C LYS A 698 -3.32 -11.47 -39.23
N GLU A 699 -3.37 -10.89 -38.05
CA GLU A 699 -2.18 -10.39 -37.35
C GLU A 699 -1.46 -11.50 -36.60
N GLU A 700 -2.16 -12.44 -35.95
CA GLU A 700 -1.51 -13.59 -35.32
C GLU A 700 -0.75 -14.48 -36.30
N LYS A 701 -1.21 -14.60 -37.57
CA LYS A 701 -0.46 -15.35 -38.60
C LYS A 701 0.74 -14.60 -39.20
N LYS A 702 0.94 -13.34 -38.87
CA LYS A 702 2.11 -12.57 -39.34
C LYS A 702 3.24 -12.52 -38.32
N GLU A 703 2.98 -12.81 -37.07
CA GLU A 703 4.04 -12.89 -36.04
C GLU A 703 4.73 -14.26 -36.01
N GLU A 704 4.02 -15.37 -36.23
CA GLU A 704 4.64 -16.70 -36.28
C GLU A 704 5.61 -16.91 -37.49
N THR A 705 5.49 -16.09 -38.55
CA THR A 705 6.39 -16.18 -39.72
C THR A 705 7.63 -15.28 -39.65
N LYS A 706 7.83 -14.55 -38.57
CA LYS A 706 9.02 -13.71 -38.36
C LYS A 706 10.08 -14.29 -37.44
N GLU A 707 9.76 -15.31 -36.67
CA GLU A 707 10.74 -16.00 -35.82
C GLU A 707 11.54 -17.11 -36.49
N GLU A 708 11.06 -17.67 -37.58
CA GLU A 708 11.81 -18.77 -38.31
C GLU A 708 12.89 -18.31 -39.29
N LYS A 709 13.17 -17.00 -39.44
CA LYS A 709 14.17 -16.51 -40.41
C LYS A 709 15.39 -15.81 -39.80
N LYS A 710 15.75 -16.06 -38.55
CA LYS A 710 17.01 -15.56 -37.96
C LYS A 710 17.91 -16.66 -37.36
N GLY A 711 17.96 -17.80 -37.97
CA GLY A 711 18.92 -18.85 -37.67
C GLY A 711 19.70 -19.27 -38.91
N GLY A 712 20.72 -18.57 -39.23
CA GLY A 712 21.64 -19.10 -40.25
C GLY A 712 22.39 -18.05 -41.05
N LYS A 713 23.53 -17.64 -40.60
CA LYS A 713 24.77 -17.64 -41.41
C LYS A 713 25.97 -17.23 -40.56
N LYS A 714 26.82 -18.22 -40.45
CA LYS A 714 28.19 -18.12 -39.97
C LYS A 714 29.10 -17.47 -41.03
N LYS A 715 30.12 -16.81 -40.50
CA LYS A 715 31.54 -16.81 -40.88
C LYS A 715 32.08 -15.67 -41.74
N LYS A 716 33.21 -15.20 -41.17
CA LYS A 716 34.45 -14.68 -41.73
C LYS A 716 34.54 -13.17 -41.98
N GLY A 717 35.44 -12.57 -41.21
CA GLY A 717 36.70 -12.22 -41.73
C GLY A 717 37.26 -10.90 -41.19
N LYS A 718 38.33 -11.02 -40.48
CA LYS A 718 39.55 -10.19 -40.45
C LYS A 718 39.52 -8.66 -40.25
N SER A 719 40.05 -8.31 -39.10
CA SER A 719 41.32 -7.51 -38.97
C SER A 719 41.32 -6.06 -39.47
N LYS A 720 41.63 -5.19 -38.64
CA LYS A 720 42.79 -4.29 -38.56
C LYS A 720 42.47 -2.95 -37.84
N LYS A 721 43.20 -2.76 -36.73
CA LYS A 721 44.06 -1.62 -36.45
C LYS A 721 43.52 -0.19 -36.62
N LYS A 722 43.51 0.57 -35.60
CA LYS A 722 44.45 1.56 -35.09
C LYS A 722 43.75 2.82 -34.51
N LYS A 723 44.22 3.16 -33.32
CA LYS A 723 44.58 4.51 -32.85
C LYS A 723 43.57 5.67 -33.04
N LYS A 724 43.11 6.20 -31.99
CA LYS A 724 43.71 7.25 -31.15
C LYS A 724 43.10 7.22 -29.75
#